data_abc8656820edc5553566575db350f767
#
_entry.id   abc8656820edc5553566575db350f767
#
_cell.length_a   1.000
_cell.length_b   1.000
_cell.length_c   1.000
_cell.angle_alpha   90.00
_cell.angle_beta   90.00
_cell.angle_gamma   90.00
#
_symmetry.space_group_name_H-M   'P 1'
#
loop_
_entity.id
_entity.type
_entity.pdbx_description
1 polymer ?
#
loop_
_entity_poly.entity_id
_entity_poly.type
_entity_poly.pdbx_seq_one_letter_code
_entity_poly.pdbx_strand_id
1 'polypeptide(L)'
;MMRSLWSGVSGLQAHQVAMDVEGNNISNVNTTGFKYSRADFGTMFSQTVKIATAPTDGRGGSNPLQIGLGVSVSSTTRIHSQGSVQTTDKNTDVAINGDGFFMVSDDGGLTNYLTRSGDFKLDAYGNFVNNAGFVVQGWNINWDDQTIDSSRTPQNIFIDPGMHIPAAKSTEVAIKANLNSGLNIGTSSRNLYALDSVHGWNTKTQRAEDENDTGTTQFYTTSKNAVEVTEKGVDAGSLFNANGQGLNLREGQGIWVSYADAKFTTATAGANGVFNENSQTTQQNVIFWGNKDNAVNLDITLNGVNIQNANIRSLDEAIAYINTFTAPTDTRDGTGVKAVKKADGSGIEFVNDNADGTTDNMKNIDLVVKQTNTAGERFRVTWNQQNQNFTAATVKANGNSVWITGGTPGLTEERVQIITAHKYVYSSTPVNIPPMYNPDGGPGYDPANQNNPGTAENNYFQAVQGGLLNTDSRTFRTTEDLRELLQRDARYGVDYDGSGGFEIDGSDINEGVKVVVTENGNFAISNPNEIPQRPGFVMPGAPGTQDNRTTHNMSFNITAYSNKQGTVSTNDAFTKIFKAFDGVLTVGGQIKESEQLKLSAFSAGLEIYDSLGSKHTLEVQFVKQSTTQDGGNEWQMIIRVPEPAEINTTGEGPTNIIVGTARFNNDGSLANYTPKTINFSPNNGAAPNQQIKLSFGTSGSNDGLVSSNSASTLTGQATDGYTSGNLKPDAIRVDDKGNILGEFTNGKTFAVAKIAMASVANNSGLEEIGGNLFKVTANSGNIVVGEAGTGGRGEMKTSALEMSNVDLSRSLTELIIIQRGYQANSKTISTSDQMLQTLIQLKQ
;
A
#
# COMPACT_ATOMS: atom_id res chain seq x y z
N MET A 1 94.52 -28.40 -17.24
CA MET A 1 94.46 -26.95 -17.28
C MET A 1 93.45 -26.40 -18.32
N MET A 2 93.52 -26.87 -19.59
CA MET A 2 92.56 -26.49 -20.62
C MET A 2 91.14 -26.82 -20.25
N ARG A 3 90.81 -27.93 -19.57
CA ARG A 3 89.45 -28.30 -19.09
C ARG A 3 88.97 -27.37 -18.01
N SER A 4 89.79 -26.92 -17.05
CA SER A 4 89.41 -25.96 -16.01
C SER A 4 89.12 -24.58 -16.60
N LEU A 5 89.83 -24.18 -17.67
CA LEU A 5 89.61 -22.99 -18.39
C LEU A 5 88.21 -22.98 -19.09
N TRP A 6 87.92 -24.12 -19.82
CA TRP A 6 86.65 -24.32 -20.47
C TRP A 6 85.48 -24.39 -19.46
N SER A 7 85.62 -25.04 -18.31
CA SER A 7 84.67 -25.09 -17.22
C SER A 7 84.49 -23.75 -16.65
N GLY A 8 85.48 -22.88 -16.45
CA GLY A 8 85.43 -21.52 -16.02
C GLY A 8 84.69 -20.61 -17.04
N VAL A 9 84.94 -20.75 -18.31
CA VAL A 9 84.27 -20.02 -19.39
C VAL A 9 82.78 -20.35 -19.46
N SER A 10 82.45 -21.70 -19.45
CA SER A 10 81.07 -22.11 -19.43
C SER A 10 80.29 -21.56 -18.14
N GLY A 11 80.99 -21.61 -16.99
CA GLY A 11 80.49 -21.08 -15.75
C GLY A 11 80.24 -19.56 -15.85
N LEU A 12 81.14 -18.83 -16.48
CA LEU A 12 81.05 -17.35 -16.67
C LEU A 12 79.85 -17.02 -17.56
N GLN A 13 79.70 -17.70 -18.70
CA GLN A 13 78.56 -17.53 -19.61
C GLN A 13 77.22 -17.85 -18.92
N ALA A 14 77.15 -18.93 -18.14
CA ALA A 14 75.95 -19.34 -17.45
C ALA A 14 75.56 -18.31 -16.34
N HIS A 15 76.56 -17.80 -15.58
CA HIS A 15 76.32 -16.77 -14.59
C HIS A 15 75.97 -15.41 -15.20
N GLN A 16 76.47 -15.12 -16.43
CA GLN A 16 76.04 -13.91 -17.12
C GLN A 16 74.58 -13.95 -17.49
N VAL A 17 74.14 -15.06 -18.11
CA VAL A 17 72.69 -15.25 -18.40
C VAL A 17 71.84 -15.14 -17.14
N ALA A 18 72.31 -15.78 -16.04
CA ALA A 18 71.59 -15.68 -14.78
C ALA A 18 71.52 -14.25 -14.22
N MET A 19 72.60 -13.45 -14.41
CA MET A 19 72.67 -12.05 -14.02
C MET A 19 71.72 -11.19 -14.86
N ASP A 20 71.59 -11.48 -16.15
CA ASP A 20 70.68 -10.78 -17.06
C ASP A 20 69.21 -11.08 -16.66
N VAL A 21 68.89 -12.36 -16.34
CA VAL A 21 67.57 -12.76 -15.84
C VAL A 21 67.22 -12.04 -14.53
N GLU A 22 68.15 -12.04 -13.58
CA GLU A 22 67.88 -11.40 -12.26
C GLU A 22 67.82 -9.88 -12.36
N GLY A 23 68.62 -9.28 -13.23
CA GLY A 23 68.51 -7.85 -13.56
C GLY A 23 67.16 -7.48 -14.14
N ASN A 24 66.61 -8.35 -15.00
CA ASN A 24 65.25 -8.18 -15.52
C ASN A 24 64.16 -8.34 -14.43
N ASN A 25 64.34 -9.27 -13.52
CA ASN A 25 63.42 -9.45 -12.38
C ASN A 25 63.37 -8.17 -11.52
N ILE A 26 64.55 -7.66 -11.13
CA ILE A 26 64.70 -6.43 -10.31
C ILE A 26 64.07 -5.22 -11.00
N SER A 27 64.33 -5.03 -12.29
CA SER A 27 63.77 -3.91 -13.03
C SER A 27 62.28 -3.94 -13.17
N ASN A 28 61.64 -5.10 -13.09
CA ASN A 28 60.21 -5.32 -13.21
C ASN A 28 59.50 -5.58 -11.86
N VAL A 29 60.08 -5.24 -10.74
CA VAL A 29 59.48 -5.39 -9.40
C VAL A 29 58.18 -4.65 -9.22
N ASN A 30 58.04 -3.49 -9.89
CA ASN A 30 56.82 -2.66 -9.85
C ASN A 30 55.87 -2.85 -11.07
N THR A 31 56.21 -3.79 -11.97
CA THR A 31 55.41 -4.02 -13.17
C THR A 31 54.22 -4.91 -12.85
N THR A 32 52.99 -4.44 -13.15
CA THR A 32 51.76 -5.18 -12.90
C THR A 32 51.72 -6.50 -13.68
N GLY A 33 51.37 -7.57 -13.00
CA GLY A 33 51.27 -8.90 -13.62
C GLY A 33 52.56 -9.57 -14.05
N PHE A 34 53.71 -8.98 -13.75
CA PHE A 34 55.01 -9.54 -14.06
C PHE A 34 55.27 -10.81 -13.23
N LYS A 35 55.87 -11.84 -13.88
CA LYS A 35 56.22 -13.10 -13.26
C LYS A 35 57.70 -13.31 -13.21
N TYR A 36 58.23 -13.59 -12.04
CA TYR A 36 59.63 -13.88 -11.75
C TYR A 36 60.15 -14.96 -12.63
N SER A 37 61.35 -14.76 -13.24
CA SER A 37 62.04 -15.74 -14.04
C SER A 37 63.27 -16.25 -13.32
N ARG A 38 63.61 -17.50 -13.47
CA ARG A 38 64.79 -18.15 -12.88
C ARG A 38 65.60 -18.84 -13.95
N ALA A 39 66.92 -18.69 -13.90
CA ALA A 39 67.83 -19.45 -14.78
C ALA A 39 68.10 -20.82 -14.13
N ASP A 40 67.83 -21.89 -14.86
CA ASP A 40 68.05 -23.26 -14.42
C ASP A 40 69.37 -23.76 -15.00
N PHE A 41 70.30 -24.12 -14.11
CA PHE A 41 71.63 -24.62 -14.48
C PHE A 41 71.62 -26.14 -14.69
N GLY A 42 72.21 -26.61 -15.80
CA GLY A 42 72.43 -27.95 -16.09
C GLY A 42 73.90 -28.32 -16.18
N THR A 43 74.27 -29.46 -15.72
CA THR A 43 75.62 -29.97 -15.87
C THR A 43 75.87 -30.34 -17.33
N MET A 44 76.97 -29.92 -17.89
CA MET A 44 77.47 -30.38 -19.22
C MET A 44 77.97 -31.81 -19.11
N PHE A 45 78.31 -32.43 -20.28
CA PHE A 45 78.85 -33.82 -20.30
C PHE A 45 80.00 -33.95 -19.32
N SER A 46 80.09 -35.15 -18.69
CA SER A 46 81.21 -35.54 -17.89
C SER A 46 82.05 -36.52 -18.66
N GLN A 47 83.32 -36.25 -18.72
CA GLN A 47 84.27 -37.22 -19.38
C GLN A 47 84.69 -38.28 -18.36
N THR A 48 84.45 -39.57 -18.70
CA THR A 48 84.90 -40.74 -17.89
C THR A 48 86.37 -41.01 -18.23
N VAL A 49 87.24 -40.73 -17.23
CA VAL A 49 88.69 -41.01 -17.33
C VAL A 49 88.99 -42.43 -16.95
N LYS A 50 88.20 -42.99 -16.01
CA LYS A 50 88.33 -44.39 -15.56
C LYS A 50 86.91 -44.95 -15.38
N ILE A 51 86.72 -46.11 -15.97
CA ILE A 51 85.45 -46.87 -15.87
C ILE A 51 85.40 -47.61 -14.53
N ALA A 52 84.21 -47.80 -14.01
CA ALA A 52 83.97 -48.58 -12.80
C ALA A 52 84.27 -50.03 -13.11
N THR A 53 84.85 -50.75 -12.17
CA THR A 53 85.07 -52.21 -12.28
C THR A 53 84.28 -52.91 -11.15
N ALA A 54 83.67 -54.02 -11.50
CA ALA A 54 82.95 -54.83 -10.52
C ALA A 54 83.96 -55.51 -9.54
N PRO A 55 83.60 -55.79 -8.29
CA PRO A 55 84.40 -56.57 -7.39
C PRO A 55 84.47 -58.04 -7.91
N THR A 56 85.66 -58.61 -7.88
CA THR A 56 85.92 -60.03 -8.15
C THR A 56 86.55 -60.70 -6.96
N ASP A 57 86.52 -62.05 -6.88
CA ASP A 57 87.16 -62.80 -5.82
C ASP A 57 88.58 -62.38 -5.55
N GLY A 58 88.87 -61.71 -4.44
CA GLY A 58 90.18 -61.20 -4.04
C GLY A 58 90.54 -59.75 -4.42
N ARG A 59 89.67 -59.05 -5.15
CA ARG A 59 89.84 -57.63 -5.43
C ARG A 59 88.56 -56.80 -5.29
N GLY A 60 88.57 -55.74 -4.50
CA GLY A 60 87.49 -54.77 -4.45
C GLY A 60 87.23 -54.02 -5.73
N GLY A 61 85.97 -53.75 -6.05
CA GLY A 61 85.60 -52.91 -7.21
C GLY A 61 86.15 -51.47 -7.13
N SER A 62 86.39 -50.83 -8.25
CA SER A 62 86.87 -49.43 -8.30
C SER A 62 85.76 -48.51 -8.84
N ASN A 63 85.65 -47.36 -8.19
CA ASN A 63 84.70 -46.40 -8.62
C ASN A 63 85.11 -45.68 -9.92
N PRO A 64 84.21 -45.21 -10.74
CA PRO A 64 84.54 -44.44 -11.94
C PRO A 64 85.20 -43.12 -11.59
N LEU A 65 86.15 -42.67 -12.35
CA LEU A 65 86.72 -41.36 -12.33
C LEU A 65 86.12 -40.53 -13.44
N GLN A 66 85.29 -39.60 -13.12
CA GLN A 66 84.59 -38.68 -14.08
C GLN A 66 84.98 -37.23 -13.80
N ILE A 67 85.19 -36.51 -14.83
CA ILE A 67 85.49 -35.06 -14.77
C ILE A 67 84.42 -34.30 -15.55
N GLY A 68 83.64 -33.38 -14.87
CA GLY A 68 82.67 -32.55 -15.53
C GLY A 68 83.33 -31.52 -16.50
N LEU A 69 82.67 -31.22 -17.59
CA LEU A 69 83.13 -30.29 -18.62
C LEU A 69 82.56 -28.85 -18.45
N GLY A 70 81.82 -28.65 -17.41
CA GLY A 70 81.26 -27.31 -17.07
C GLY A 70 79.77 -27.33 -16.84
N VAL A 71 79.17 -26.18 -16.93
CA VAL A 71 77.74 -25.89 -16.67
C VAL A 71 77.17 -25.15 -17.89
N SER A 72 75.92 -25.42 -18.20
CA SER A 72 75.10 -24.62 -19.14
C SER A 72 73.80 -24.15 -18.51
N VAL A 73 73.21 -23.14 -19.03
CA VAL A 73 71.81 -22.75 -18.68
C VAL A 73 70.91 -23.68 -19.52
N SER A 74 70.13 -24.52 -18.86
CA SER A 74 69.21 -25.46 -19.51
C SER A 74 67.94 -24.80 -19.98
N SER A 75 67.41 -23.88 -19.17
CA SER A 75 66.22 -23.12 -19.46
C SER A 75 66.11 -21.87 -18.55
N THR A 76 65.28 -20.94 -18.95
CA THR A 76 64.77 -19.88 -18.07
C THR A 76 63.33 -20.21 -17.74
N THR A 77 63.08 -20.62 -16.51
CA THR A 77 61.76 -21.03 -16.06
C THR A 77 61.04 -19.87 -15.43
N ARG A 78 59.83 -19.57 -15.89
CA ARG A 78 59.00 -18.53 -15.31
C ARG A 78 58.10 -19.14 -14.23
N ILE A 79 58.03 -18.47 -13.12
CA ILE A 79 57.26 -18.87 -11.93
C ILE A 79 55.94 -18.10 -11.91
N HIS A 80 54.86 -18.79 -12.26
CA HIS A 80 53.50 -18.21 -12.34
C HIS A 80 52.75 -18.17 -11.01
N SER A 81 53.47 -18.23 -9.87
CA SER A 81 52.86 -18.01 -8.59
C SER A 81 52.20 -16.60 -8.52
N GLN A 82 51.12 -16.49 -7.73
CA GLN A 82 50.42 -15.27 -7.59
C GLN A 82 51.27 -14.20 -6.87
N GLY A 83 51.26 -12.97 -7.40
CA GLY A 83 51.79 -11.79 -6.73
C GLY A 83 50.88 -11.21 -5.68
N SER A 84 51.35 -10.20 -4.97
CA SER A 84 50.45 -9.46 -4.06
C SER A 84 49.39 -8.71 -4.86
N VAL A 85 48.14 -8.76 -4.36
CA VAL A 85 47.03 -8.02 -4.96
C VAL A 85 46.86 -6.67 -4.23
N GLN A 86 47.03 -5.58 -4.97
CA GLN A 86 46.90 -4.21 -4.48
C GLN A 86 45.61 -3.61 -4.97
N THR A 87 44.82 -3.00 -4.06
CA THR A 87 43.60 -2.28 -4.41
C THR A 87 43.93 -0.93 -5.10
N THR A 88 43.12 -0.56 -6.07
CA THR A 88 43.18 0.66 -6.84
C THR A 88 41.87 1.42 -6.78
N ASP A 89 41.90 2.72 -7.15
CA ASP A 89 40.69 3.55 -7.21
C ASP A 89 39.93 3.41 -8.56
N LYS A 90 40.43 2.58 -9.46
CA LYS A 90 39.87 2.44 -10.80
C LYS A 90 39.00 1.18 -10.87
N ASN A 91 37.73 1.36 -11.20
CA ASN A 91 36.70 0.31 -11.22
C ASN A 91 36.87 -0.71 -12.34
N THR A 92 37.71 -0.42 -13.35
CA THR A 92 38.00 -1.31 -14.48
C THR A 92 39.26 -2.13 -14.27
N ASP A 93 40.03 -1.87 -13.18
CA ASP A 93 41.18 -2.68 -12.83
C ASP A 93 40.73 -4.01 -12.22
N VAL A 94 41.32 -5.08 -12.68
CA VAL A 94 40.93 -6.45 -12.27
C VAL A 94 42.16 -7.28 -12.01
N ALA A 95 42.18 -7.95 -10.87
CA ALA A 95 43.22 -8.97 -10.59
C ALA A 95 42.60 -10.38 -10.58
N ILE A 96 43.36 -11.35 -11.00
CA ILE A 96 42.98 -12.79 -10.86
C ILE A 96 43.49 -13.29 -9.53
N ASN A 97 42.61 -13.83 -8.69
CA ASN A 97 42.96 -14.52 -7.46
C ASN A 97 42.91 -16.05 -7.71
N GLY A 98 44.08 -16.68 -7.88
CA GLY A 98 44.22 -18.06 -8.26
C GLY A 98 44.82 -18.23 -9.64
N ASP A 99 44.60 -19.40 -10.25
CA ASP A 99 45.19 -19.75 -11.58
C ASP A 99 44.35 -19.19 -12.72
N GLY A 100 44.99 -18.95 -13.87
CA GLY A 100 44.37 -18.49 -15.12
C GLY A 100 45.01 -17.22 -15.66
N PHE A 101 44.52 -16.72 -16.77
CA PHE A 101 44.98 -15.54 -17.47
C PHE A 101 43.83 -14.81 -18.11
N PHE A 102 43.92 -13.48 -18.22
CA PHE A 102 43.11 -12.73 -19.15
C PHE A 102 43.52 -13.05 -20.58
N MET A 103 42.59 -13.04 -21.49
CA MET A 103 42.81 -13.25 -22.90
C MET A 103 42.65 -11.95 -23.67
N VAL A 104 43.63 -11.57 -24.47
CA VAL A 104 43.62 -10.33 -25.26
C VAL A 104 44.05 -10.63 -26.70
N SER A 105 43.60 -9.78 -27.62
CA SER A 105 43.90 -9.96 -29.06
C SER A 105 44.09 -8.59 -29.74
N ASP A 106 44.89 -8.54 -30.79
CA ASP A 106 45.11 -7.39 -31.65
C ASP A 106 44.54 -7.54 -33.07
N ASP A 107 44.02 -8.70 -33.39
CA ASP A 107 43.57 -9.11 -34.72
C ASP A 107 42.09 -9.56 -34.74
N GLY A 108 41.29 -9.15 -33.77
CA GLY A 108 39.87 -9.49 -33.71
C GLY A 108 39.57 -10.88 -33.16
N GLY A 109 40.50 -11.46 -32.40
CA GLY A 109 40.32 -12.79 -31.76
C GLY A 109 40.88 -13.95 -32.57
N LEU A 110 41.55 -13.71 -33.69
CA LEU A 110 42.23 -14.75 -34.49
C LEU A 110 43.50 -15.25 -33.75
N THR A 111 44.29 -14.33 -33.22
CA THR A 111 45.45 -14.66 -32.37
C THR A 111 45.14 -14.17 -30.93
N ASN A 112 45.20 -15.13 -30.00
CA ASN A 112 44.92 -14.86 -28.62
C ASN A 112 46.20 -14.88 -27.77
N TYR A 113 46.42 -13.80 -27.04
CA TYR A 113 47.51 -13.68 -26.09
C TYR A 113 46.98 -13.76 -24.67
N LEU A 114 47.79 -14.26 -23.78
CA LEU A 114 47.45 -14.42 -22.36
C LEU A 114 48.19 -13.37 -21.55
N THR A 115 47.53 -12.79 -20.54
CA THR A 115 48.15 -11.81 -19.64
C THR A 115 47.62 -11.94 -18.23
N ARG A 116 48.45 -11.53 -17.25
CA ARG A 116 48.01 -11.34 -15.86
C ARG A 116 47.85 -9.86 -15.52
N SER A 117 48.21 -8.94 -16.41
CA SER A 117 47.93 -7.52 -16.21
C SER A 117 46.49 -7.21 -16.51
N GLY A 118 45.78 -6.76 -15.49
CA GLY A 118 44.35 -6.41 -15.58
C GLY A 118 44.08 -4.93 -15.52
N ASP A 119 45.06 -4.08 -15.88
CA ASP A 119 44.86 -2.67 -16.03
C ASP A 119 44.14 -2.37 -17.35
N PHE A 120 42.82 -2.40 -17.30
CA PHE A 120 41.97 -2.26 -18.49
C PHE A 120 41.31 -0.88 -18.55
N LYS A 121 41.02 -0.43 -19.77
CA LYS A 121 40.36 0.84 -20.05
C LYS A 121 39.51 0.73 -21.32
N LEU A 122 38.57 1.63 -21.49
CA LEU A 122 37.85 1.80 -22.74
C LEU A 122 38.65 2.73 -23.67
N ASP A 123 38.70 2.37 -24.94
CA ASP A 123 39.18 3.26 -25.99
C ASP A 123 38.06 4.19 -26.51
N ALA A 124 38.39 5.07 -27.42
CA ALA A 124 37.45 6.04 -28.01
C ALA A 124 36.34 5.37 -28.84
N TYR A 125 36.53 4.13 -29.26
CA TYR A 125 35.58 3.37 -30.04
C TYR A 125 34.73 2.46 -29.17
N GLY A 126 35.02 2.31 -27.86
CA GLY A 126 34.30 1.43 -26.95
C GLY A 126 34.92 0.03 -26.81
N ASN A 127 36.11 -0.24 -27.33
CA ASN A 127 36.79 -1.49 -27.07
C ASN A 127 37.40 -1.48 -25.66
N PHE A 128 37.28 -2.61 -24.97
CA PHE A 128 37.90 -2.79 -23.66
C PHE A 128 39.33 -3.30 -23.86
N VAL A 129 40.31 -2.42 -23.62
CA VAL A 129 41.70 -2.65 -23.99
C VAL A 129 42.66 -2.62 -22.81
N ASN A 130 43.80 -3.31 -22.91
CA ASN A 130 44.89 -3.18 -21.97
C ASN A 130 45.77 -1.95 -22.32
N ASN A 131 46.80 -1.68 -21.52
CA ASN A 131 47.72 -0.54 -21.76
C ASN A 131 48.54 -0.66 -23.05
N ALA A 132 48.70 -1.85 -23.60
CA ALA A 132 49.39 -2.05 -24.86
C ALA A 132 48.44 -1.95 -26.10
N GLY A 133 47.16 -1.67 -25.87
CA GLY A 133 46.15 -1.51 -26.93
C GLY A 133 45.50 -2.80 -27.43
N PHE A 134 45.80 -3.94 -26.81
CA PHE A 134 45.16 -5.22 -27.14
C PHE A 134 43.74 -5.28 -26.53
N VAL A 135 42.78 -5.73 -27.33
CA VAL A 135 41.37 -5.83 -26.91
C VAL A 135 41.17 -7.09 -26.07
N VAL A 136 40.53 -6.92 -24.91
CA VAL A 136 40.18 -8.02 -24.02
C VAL A 136 39.10 -8.89 -24.67
N GLN A 137 39.29 -10.18 -24.56
CA GLN A 137 38.38 -11.18 -25.12
C GLN A 137 37.36 -11.61 -24.10
N GLY A 138 36.09 -11.79 -24.53
CA GLY A 138 35.01 -12.19 -23.67
C GLY A 138 33.69 -12.40 -24.42
N TRP A 139 32.60 -12.23 -23.73
CA TRP A 139 31.28 -12.40 -24.29
C TRP A 139 30.49 -11.11 -24.08
N ASN A 140 29.91 -10.60 -25.13
CA ASN A 140 29.04 -9.43 -25.09
C ASN A 140 27.61 -9.88 -24.82
N ILE A 141 26.81 -8.96 -24.23
CA ILE A 141 25.38 -9.20 -23.97
C ILE A 141 24.62 -9.39 -25.30
N ASN A 142 23.69 -10.33 -25.31
CA ASN A 142 22.62 -10.37 -26.28
C ASN A 142 21.44 -9.52 -25.77
N TRP A 143 21.10 -8.47 -26.48
CA TRP A 143 20.05 -7.55 -26.07
C TRP A 143 18.63 -8.09 -26.25
N ASP A 144 18.45 -9.12 -27.10
CA ASP A 144 17.12 -9.69 -27.36
C ASP A 144 16.57 -10.44 -26.14
N ASP A 145 17.46 -11.14 -25.45
CA ASP A 145 17.14 -11.92 -24.24
C ASP A 145 17.85 -11.44 -22.96
N GLN A 146 18.64 -10.37 -23.06
CA GLN A 146 19.40 -9.74 -21.97
C GLN A 146 20.32 -10.73 -21.23
N THR A 147 20.82 -11.71 -21.93
CA THR A 147 21.71 -12.75 -21.40
C THR A 147 23.09 -12.67 -22.02
N ILE A 148 24.09 -13.18 -21.29
CA ILE A 148 25.45 -13.36 -21.78
C ILE A 148 25.70 -14.87 -21.93
N ASP A 149 25.84 -15.31 -23.16
CA ASP A 149 26.10 -16.73 -23.49
C ASP A 149 27.58 -17.04 -23.48
N SER A 150 28.08 -17.56 -22.37
CA SER A 150 29.50 -17.98 -22.19
C SER A 150 29.86 -19.32 -22.84
N SER A 151 28.92 -19.99 -23.51
CA SER A 151 29.19 -21.22 -24.26
C SER A 151 29.76 -20.95 -25.64
N ARG A 152 29.66 -19.72 -26.15
CA ARG A 152 30.20 -19.31 -27.45
C ARG A 152 31.69 -19.06 -27.39
N THR A 153 32.31 -19.01 -28.55
CA THR A 153 33.73 -18.57 -28.68
C THR A 153 33.84 -17.12 -28.22
N PRO A 154 34.82 -16.78 -27.36
CA PRO A 154 35.06 -15.41 -26.96
C PRO A 154 35.33 -14.50 -28.15
N GLN A 155 34.88 -13.26 -28.03
CA GLN A 155 35.05 -12.19 -29.01
C GLN A 155 35.63 -10.97 -28.34
N ASN A 156 36.00 -9.98 -29.14
CA ASN A 156 36.38 -8.68 -28.61
C ASN A 156 35.23 -8.10 -27.72
N ILE A 157 35.61 -7.71 -26.53
CA ILE A 157 34.65 -6.97 -25.68
C ILE A 157 34.53 -5.56 -26.24
N PHE A 158 33.29 -5.26 -26.67
CA PHE A 158 32.93 -3.98 -27.25
C PHE A 158 31.75 -3.39 -26.48
N ILE A 159 31.91 -2.19 -25.95
CA ILE A 159 30.91 -1.45 -25.17
C ILE A 159 30.70 -0.11 -25.85
N ASP A 160 29.62 0.02 -26.62
CA ASP A 160 29.31 1.28 -27.29
C ASP A 160 29.15 2.41 -26.27
N PRO A 161 29.95 3.49 -26.34
CA PRO A 161 29.79 4.67 -25.49
C PRO A 161 28.42 5.33 -25.61
N GLY A 162 27.74 5.17 -26.75
CA GLY A 162 26.36 5.60 -26.98
C GLY A 162 25.29 4.54 -26.70
N MET A 163 25.65 3.46 -26.05
CA MET A 163 24.73 2.34 -25.79
C MET A 163 23.45 2.80 -25.13
N HIS A 164 22.34 2.42 -25.75
CA HIS A 164 21.01 2.73 -25.31
C HIS A 164 20.24 1.44 -25.02
N ILE A 165 19.67 1.34 -23.82
CA ILE A 165 18.77 0.25 -23.49
C ILE A 165 17.33 0.64 -23.78
N PRO A 166 16.54 -0.19 -24.46
CA PRO A 166 15.14 0.04 -24.65
C PRO A 166 14.42 0.01 -23.30
N ALA A 167 13.26 0.65 -23.25
CA ALA A 167 12.38 0.55 -22.08
C ALA A 167 11.86 -0.88 -21.93
N ALA A 168 11.65 -1.31 -20.71
CA ALA A 168 10.99 -2.57 -20.40
C ALA A 168 9.68 -2.29 -19.65
N LYS A 169 8.60 -2.86 -20.19
CA LYS A 169 7.30 -2.80 -19.54
C LYS A 169 7.31 -3.60 -18.23
N SER A 170 6.54 -3.12 -17.25
CA SER A 170 6.35 -3.88 -16.00
C SER A 170 5.55 -5.15 -16.25
N THR A 171 6.04 -6.28 -15.79
CA THR A 171 5.34 -7.56 -15.78
C THR A 171 4.99 -8.02 -14.38
N GLU A 172 5.71 -7.53 -13.38
CA GLU A 172 5.47 -7.80 -11.97
C GLU A 172 5.66 -6.54 -11.12
N VAL A 173 4.78 -6.37 -10.17
CA VAL A 173 4.87 -5.33 -9.13
C VAL A 173 4.73 -5.97 -7.77
N ALA A 174 5.70 -5.74 -6.91
CA ALA A 174 5.73 -6.24 -5.54
C ALA A 174 5.57 -5.10 -4.54
N ILE A 175 4.84 -5.37 -3.46
CA ILE A 175 4.65 -4.44 -2.34
C ILE A 175 4.92 -5.16 -1.03
N LYS A 176 5.60 -4.46 -0.12
CA LYS A 176 5.74 -4.86 1.28
C LYS A 176 5.21 -3.73 2.15
N ALA A 177 4.18 -4.03 2.90
CA ALA A 177 3.55 -3.03 3.76
C ALA A 177 2.97 -3.67 5.01
N ASN A 178 2.91 -2.89 6.08
CA ASN A 178 2.11 -3.21 7.25
C ASN A 178 0.78 -2.46 7.19
N LEU A 179 -0.30 -3.16 7.47
CA LEU A 179 -1.65 -2.60 7.58
C LEU A 179 -2.07 -2.61 9.05
N ASN A 180 -2.40 -1.45 9.60
CA ASN A 180 -2.75 -1.33 11.02
C ASN A 180 -4.12 -1.95 11.31
N SER A 181 -4.10 -3.11 11.95
CA SER A 181 -5.31 -3.81 12.43
C SER A 181 -5.64 -3.51 13.90
N GLY A 182 -4.86 -2.65 14.56
CA GLY A 182 -5.02 -2.34 15.97
C GLY A 182 -6.26 -1.51 16.30
N LEU A 183 -6.44 -1.28 17.60
CA LEU A 183 -7.57 -0.53 18.15
C LEU A 183 -7.36 1.00 18.16
N ASN A 184 -6.16 1.45 17.84
CA ASN A 184 -5.82 2.86 17.76
C ASN A 184 -5.04 3.11 16.48
N ILE A 185 -5.68 3.74 15.51
CA ILE A 185 -5.10 4.03 14.20
C ILE A 185 -4.61 5.49 14.10
N GLY A 186 -4.94 6.35 15.09
CA GLY A 186 -4.49 7.73 15.14
C GLY A 186 -4.76 8.50 13.85
N THR A 187 -3.75 9.21 13.37
CA THR A 187 -3.84 10.03 12.14
C THR A 187 -3.86 9.22 10.84
N SER A 188 -3.59 7.93 10.90
CA SER A 188 -3.63 7.04 9.72
C SER A 188 -5.06 6.66 9.29
N SER A 189 -6.06 7.18 10.01
CA SER A 189 -7.46 6.93 9.70
C SER A 189 -7.95 7.75 8.51
N ARG A 190 -8.89 7.17 7.76
CA ARG A 190 -9.63 7.87 6.71
C ARG A 190 -11.09 7.95 7.11
N ASN A 191 -11.78 8.96 6.60
CA ASN A 191 -13.22 9.06 6.78
C ASN A 191 -13.92 7.87 6.12
N LEU A 192 -15.01 7.44 6.71
CA LEU A 192 -15.89 6.48 6.09
C LEU A 192 -16.35 7.05 4.74
N TYR A 193 -16.18 6.30 3.67
CA TYR A 193 -16.54 6.71 2.32
C TYR A 193 -15.77 7.92 1.73
N ALA A 194 -14.59 8.22 2.18
CA ALA A 194 -13.80 9.36 1.69
C ALA A 194 -12.51 8.93 0.99
N LEU A 195 -12.54 7.89 0.17
CA LEU A 195 -11.32 7.34 -0.45
C LEU A 195 -11.06 7.82 -1.87
N ASP A 196 -12.07 8.28 -2.61
CA ASP A 196 -11.89 8.85 -3.94
C ASP A 196 -12.99 9.84 -4.35
N SER A 197 -12.91 10.33 -5.58
CA SER A 197 -13.80 11.33 -6.16
C SER A 197 -14.69 10.81 -7.27
N VAL A 198 -14.70 9.53 -7.58
CA VAL A 198 -15.54 9.00 -8.65
C VAL A 198 -16.91 8.68 -8.09
N HIS A 199 -17.93 9.44 -8.50
CA HIS A 199 -19.25 9.38 -7.92
C HIS A 199 -20.28 8.60 -8.72
N GLY A 200 -20.11 8.42 -10.00
CA GLY A 200 -21.08 7.71 -10.80
C GLY A 200 -20.50 7.12 -12.06
N TRP A 201 -21.13 6.05 -12.52
CA TRP A 201 -20.79 5.38 -13.76
C TRP A 201 -22.05 5.01 -14.52
N ASN A 202 -22.18 5.51 -15.73
CA ASN A 202 -23.29 5.15 -16.58
C ASN A 202 -22.95 3.91 -17.41
N THR A 203 -23.67 2.83 -17.18
CA THR A 203 -23.43 1.55 -17.86
C THR A 203 -23.73 1.58 -19.37
N LYS A 204 -24.53 2.54 -19.84
CA LYS A 204 -24.83 2.69 -21.27
C LYS A 204 -23.81 3.55 -21.99
N THR A 205 -23.39 4.66 -21.39
CA THR A 205 -22.41 5.59 -21.96
C THR A 205 -20.97 5.23 -21.62
N GLN A 206 -20.76 4.38 -20.63
CA GLN A 206 -19.46 3.99 -20.08
C GLN A 206 -18.63 5.23 -19.67
N ARG A 207 -19.27 6.17 -19.02
CA ARG A 207 -18.65 7.41 -18.52
C ARG A 207 -19.05 7.66 -17.10
N ALA A 208 -18.20 8.35 -16.36
CA ALA A 208 -18.55 8.90 -15.05
C ALA A 208 -19.61 9.98 -15.22
N GLU A 209 -20.64 9.94 -14.38
CA GLU A 209 -21.77 10.87 -14.44
C GLU A 209 -22.07 11.42 -13.04
N ASP A 210 -22.84 12.50 -13.04
CA ASP A 210 -23.18 13.23 -11.82
C ASP A 210 -24.16 12.43 -10.93
N GLU A 211 -24.07 12.61 -9.63
CA GLU A 211 -24.87 11.91 -8.62
C GLU A 211 -26.38 12.05 -8.79
N ASN A 212 -26.80 13.04 -9.55
CA ASN A 212 -28.21 13.34 -9.80
C ASN A 212 -28.81 12.66 -11.05
N ASP A 213 -28.03 11.89 -11.77
CA ASP A 213 -28.55 11.21 -12.98
C ASP A 213 -29.27 9.91 -12.55
N THR A 214 -30.57 9.98 -12.56
CA THR A 214 -31.45 8.88 -12.18
C THR A 214 -31.70 7.90 -13.31
N GLY A 215 -31.50 6.66 -13.12
CA GLY A 215 -32.08 5.60 -13.95
C GLY A 215 -31.14 4.54 -14.48
N THR A 216 -29.91 4.84 -14.88
CA THR A 216 -28.95 3.83 -15.36
C THR A 216 -27.56 4.02 -14.80
N THR A 217 -27.39 4.98 -13.90
CA THR A 217 -26.12 5.32 -13.29
C THR A 217 -25.90 4.48 -12.04
N GLN A 218 -24.80 3.76 -12.04
CA GLN A 218 -24.28 3.13 -10.82
C GLN A 218 -23.23 4.06 -10.24
N PHE A 219 -23.37 4.39 -8.96
CA PHE A 219 -22.44 5.29 -8.28
C PHE A 219 -21.25 4.52 -7.72
N TYR A 220 -20.06 4.90 -8.14
CA TYR A 220 -18.80 4.33 -7.70
C TYR A 220 -17.94 5.42 -7.07
N THR A 221 -18.17 5.72 -5.81
CA THR A 221 -17.11 6.29 -4.99
C THR A 221 -16.20 5.15 -4.56
N THR A 222 -14.95 5.39 -4.15
CA THR A 222 -14.12 4.33 -3.54
C THR A 222 -14.79 3.75 -2.33
N SER A 223 -15.49 4.57 -1.58
CA SER A 223 -16.34 4.14 -0.49
C SER A 223 -17.54 3.33 -0.98
N LYS A 224 -18.17 3.76 -2.04
CA LYS A 224 -19.32 3.07 -2.59
C LYS A 224 -18.90 1.76 -3.26
N ASN A 225 -17.76 1.71 -3.92
CA ASN A 225 -17.20 0.46 -4.41
C ASN A 225 -16.82 -0.47 -3.27
N ALA A 226 -16.31 0.06 -2.16
CA ALA A 226 -16.10 -0.72 -0.95
C ALA A 226 -17.41 -1.27 -0.38
N VAL A 227 -18.49 -0.55 -0.54
CA VAL A 227 -19.86 -0.96 -0.15
C VAL A 227 -20.45 -1.93 -1.15
N GLU A 228 -20.37 -1.66 -2.44
CA GLU A 228 -20.98 -2.47 -3.50
C GLU A 228 -20.33 -3.84 -3.69
N VAL A 229 -19.02 -3.93 -3.54
CA VAL A 229 -18.34 -5.23 -3.58
C VAL A 229 -18.80 -6.14 -2.44
N THR A 230 -19.24 -5.58 -1.34
CA THR A 230 -19.84 -6.31 -0.24
C THR A 230 -21.36 -6.30 -0.27
N GLU A 231 -21.96 -5.50 -1.16
CA GLU A 231 -23.39 -5.22 -1.27
C GLU A 231 -24.03 -4.70 0.04
N LYS A 232 -23.26 -4.43 1.10
CA LYS A 232 -23.78 -4.21 2.46
C LYS A 232 -23.06 -3.18 3.31
N GLY A 233 -22.10 -2.46 2.77
CA GLY A 233 -21.33 -1.47 3.55
C GLY A 233 -20.19 -2.09 4.36
N VAL A 234 -19.60 -1.29 5.22
CA VAL A 234 -18.47 -1.66 6.07
C VAL A 234 -18.97 -2.27 7.38
N ASP A 235 -18.30 -3.31 7.86
CA ASP A 235 -18.61 -3.94 9.15
C ASP A 235 -18.48 -2.91 10.30
N ALA A 236 -19.58 -2.69 11.02
CA ALA A 236 -19.65 -1.71 12.09
C ALA A 236 -18.70 -2.00 13.27
N GLY A 237 -18.29 -3.27 13.44
CA GLY A 237 -17.28 -3.67 14.41
C GLY A 237 -15.86 -3.18 14.07
N SER A 238 -15.62 -2.76 12.82
CA SER A 238 -14.32 -2.29 12.33
C SER A 238 -14.17 -0.76 12.32
N LEU A 239 -15.16 -0.03 12.82
CA LEU A 239 -15.19 1.42 12.81
C LEU A 239 -14.40 2.06 13.94
N PHE A 240 -13.96 3.28 13.69
CA PHE A 240 -13.23 4.15 14.60
C PHE A 240 -13.97 5.49 14.77
N ASN A 241 -13.82 6.12 15.91
CA ASN A 241 -14.33 7.47 16.15
C ASN A 241 -13.45 8.54 15.47
N ALA A 242 -13.83 9.80 15.57
CA ALA A 242 -13.09 10.93 15.00
C ALA A 242 -11.61 11.01 15.43
N ASN A 243 -11.28 10.49 16.59
CA ASN A 243 -9.92 10.47 17.14
C ASN A 243 -9.10 9.23 16.71
N GLY A 244 -9.68 8.36 15.89
CA GLY A 244 -9.01 7.11 15.45
C GLY A 244 -8.98 6.04 16.54
N GLN A 245 -9.85 6.10 17.55
CA GLN A 245 -10.01 5.04 18.53
C GLN A 245 -11.09 4.07 18.07
N GLY A 246 -10.80 2.79 18.13
CA GLY A 246 -11.73 1.73 17.72
C GLY A 246 -12.97 1.70 18.57
N LEU A 247 -14.12 1.63 17.93
CA LEU A 247 -15.42 1.56 18.63
C LEU A 247 -15.65 0.20 19.30
N ASN A 248 -14.98 -0.85 18.82
CA ASN A 248 -15.02 -2.19 19.41
C ASN A 248 -16.42 -2.73 19.62
N LEU A 249 -17.30 -2.49 18.69
CA LEU A 249 -18.66 -3.00 18.76
C LEU A 249 -18.64 -4.54 18.72
N ARG A 250 -19.27 -5.15 19.71
CA ARG A 250 -19.29 -6.61 19.89
C ARG A 250 -20.69 -7.17 19.69
N GLU A 251 -20.76 -8.45 19.40
CA GLU A 251 -22.00 -9.20 19.29
C GLU A 251 -22.95 -8.89 20.46
N GLY A 252 -24.17 -8.49 20.13
CA GLY A 252 -25.22 -8.17 21.11
C GLY A 252 -25.17 -6.75 21.67
N GLN A 253 -24.19 -5.90 21.30
CA GLN A 253 -24.15 -4.49 21.66
C GLN A 253 -24.81 -3.64 20.57
N GLY A 254 -25.24 -2.43 20.92
CA GLY A 254 -25.84 -1.55 19.96
C GLY A 254 -26.43 -0.29 20.58
N ILE A 255 -27.41 0.26 19.89
CA ILE A 255 -28.15 1.45 20.35
C ILE A 255 -29.63 1.13 20.44
N TRP A 256 -30.28 1.81 21.35
CA TRP A 256 -31.72 1.83 21.47
C TRP A 256 -32.20 3.22 21.06
N VAL A 257 -32.96 3.28 19.98
CA VAL A 257 -33.48 4.54 19.43
C VAL A 257 -34.98 4.59 19.70
N SER A 258 -35.40 5.63 20.40
CA SER A 258 -36.81 5.94 20.58
C SER A 258 -37.22 7.03 19.60
N TYR A 259 -38.25 6.77 18.85
CA TYR A 259 -38.89 7.66 17.91
C TYR A 259 -40.20 8.14 18.50
N ALA A 260 -40.47 9.41 18.40
CA ALA A 260 -41.74 9.94 18.86
C ALA A 260 -42.26 10.96 17.86
N ASP A 261 -43.54 11.02 17.70
CA ASP A 261 -44.18 12.16 17.08
C ASP A 261 -43.83 13.44 17.87
N ALA A 262 -43.25 14.41 17.20
CA ALA A 262 -42.88 15.69 17.81
C ALA A 262 -44.02 16.71 17.77
N LYS A 263 -45.22 16.29 17.43
CA LYS A 263 -46.41 17.12 17.50
C LYS A 263 -46.79 17.35 18.95
N PHE A 264 -46.63 18.57 19.37
CA PHE A 264 -47.32 19.06 20.52
C PHE A 264 -48.54 19.82 20.03
N THR A 265 -49.62 19.10 19.79
CA THR A 265 -50.91 19.71 19.49
C THR A 265 -51.73 19.74 20.76
N THR A 266 -52.05 20.91 21.26
CA THR A 266 -53.10 21.08 22.24
C THR A 266 -54.41 20.92 21.49
N ALA A 267 -55.14 19.88 21.79
CA ALA A 267 -56.47 19.65 21.19
C ALA A 267 -57.38 20.83 21.47
N THR A 268 -57.91 21.43 20.42
CA THR A 268 -59.10 22.30 20.61
C THR A 268 -60.23 21.44 21.00
N ALA A 269 -60.93 21.80 22.08
CA ALA A 269 -62.18 21.18 22.44
C ALA A 269 -63.29 21.45 21.39
N GLY A 270 -63.25 20.69 20.36
CA GLY A 270 -64.35 20.50 19.43
C GLY A 270 -64.63 19.05 19.54
N ALA A 271 -65.88 18.67 19.68
CA ALA A 271 -66.31 17.30 19.71
C ALA A 271 -65.52 16.53 18.66
N ASN A 272 -64.87 15.43 19.15
CA ASN A 272 -64.20 14.43 18.36
C ASN A 272 -62.73 14.61 18.00
N GLY A 273 -61.86 15.14 18.86
CA GLY A 273 -60.44 14.84 18.87
C GLY A 273 -59.71 14.83 17.53
N VAL A 274 -60.14 15.57 16.52
CA VAL A 274 -59.49 15.67 15.23
C VAL A 274 -58.42 16.74 15.31
N PHE A 275 -57.18 16.32 15.30
CA PHE A 275 -56.04 17.24 15.14
C PHE A 275 -56.11 17.84 13.74
N ASN A 276 -56.37 19.13 13.65
CA ASN A 276 -56.33 19.81 12.38
C ASN A 276 -54.91 20.33 12.13
N GLU A 277 -54.12 19.56 11.40
CA GLU A 277 -52.73 19.84 11.07
C GLU A 277 -52.56 21.13 10.24
N ASN A 278 -53.61 21.58 9.60
CA ASN A 278 -53.61 22.68 8.64
C ASN A 278 -54.13 24.00 9.22
N SER A 279 -54.26 24.17 10.52
CA SER A 279 -54.70 25.45 11.04
C SER A 279 -53.55 26.43 11.23
N GLN A 280 -53.62 27.57 10.54
CA GLN A 280 -52.65 28.65 10.56
C GLN A 280 -52.42 29.26 11.94
N THR A 281 -53.45 29.32 12.72
CA THR A 281 -53.45 29.76 14.10
C THR A 281 -53.77 28.56 14.96
N THR A 282 -52.77 28.04 15.53
CA THR A 282 -52.95 26.90 16.42
C THR A 282 -53.46 27.40 17.75
N GLN A 283 -54.76 27.50 17.89
CA GLN A 283 -55.36 27.52 19.22
C GLN A 283 -54.92 26.33 20.08
N GLN A 284 -54.08 25.54 19.53
CA GLN A 284 -53.58 24.29 20.02
C GLN A 284 -52.23 24.38 20.72
N ASN A 285 -51.40 25.33 20.33
CA ASN A 285 -50.05 25.54 20.92
C ASN A 285 -50.03 26.81 21.75
N VAL A 286 -50.57 26.74 22.96
CA VAL A 286 -50.73 27.89 23.83
C VAL A 286 -50.06 27.67 25.19
N ILE A 287 -49.26 28.62 25.63
CA ILE A 287 -48.79 28.71 27.00
C ILE A 287 -49.63 29.76 27.72
N PHE A 288 -50.35 29.37 28.75
CA PHE A 288 -51.08 30.30 29.58
C PHE A 288 -50.17 30.94 30.62
N TRP A 289 -50.31 32.24 30.80
CA TRP A 289 -49.54 33.05 31.72
C TRP A 289 -50.31 33.37 32.96
N GLY A 290 -49.84 32.95 34.14
CA GLY A 290 -50.48 33.27 35.41
C GLY A 290 -50.10 34.64 35.89
N ASN A 291 -50.97 35.21 36.70
CA ASN A 291 -50.82 36.54 37.26
C ASN A 291 -50.05 36.51 38.58
N LYS A 292 -48.74 36.70 38.55
CA LYS A 292 -47.89 36.74 39.75
C LYS A 292 -46.69 37.67 39.58
N ASP A 293 -46.24 38.28 40.67
CA ASP A 293 -45.21 39.30 40.70
C ASP A 293 -43.79 38.82 40.73
N ASN A 294 -43.56 37.50 40.79
CA ASN A 294 -42.24 36.91 40.85
C ASN A 294 -41.72 36.51 39.45
N ALA A 295 -40.42 36.62 39.26
CA ALA A 295 -39.77 36.10 38.05
C ALA A 295 -40.03 34.60 37.85
N VAL A 296 -40.19 34.21 36.60
CA VAL A 296 -40.46 32.82 36.18
C VAL A 296 -39.32 32.32 35.33
N ASN A 297 -38.98 31.09 35.56
CA ASN A 297 -38.06 30.38 34.69
C ASN A 297 -38.81 29.86 33.45
N LEU A 298 -38.46 30.39 32.30
CA LEU A 298 -38.89 29.86 31.01
C LEU A 298 -37.94 28.79 30.56
N ASP A 299 -38.42 27.56 30.39
CA ASP A 299 -37.62 26.46 29.86
C ASP A 299 -38.49 25.67 28.89
N ILE A 300 -38.38 26.03 27.63
CA ILE A 300 -39.10 25.40 26.53
C ILE A 300 -38.14 24.98 25.41
N THR A 301 -38.52 23.98 24.66
CA THR A 301 -37.90 23.66 23.38
C THR A 301 -38.95 23.88 22.31
N LEU A 302 -38.66 24.76 21.34
CA LEU A 302 -39.54 25.09 20.25
C LEU A 302 -38.86 24.75 18.93
N ASN A 303 -39.45 23.83 18.17
CA ASN A 303 -38.86 23.27 16.94
C ASN A 303 -37.38 22.90 17.10
N GLY A 304 -37.05 22.18 18.18
CA GLY A 304 -35.69 21.72 18.46
C GLY A 304 -34.77 22.79 19.11
N VAL A 305 -35.15 24.05 19.12
CA VAL A 305 -34.37 25.13 19.73
C VAL A 305 -34.70 25.25 21.20
N ASN A 306 -33.67 25.12 22.06
CA ASN A 306 -33.85 25.28 23.51
C ASN A 306 -33.86 26.76 23.89
N ILE A 307 -34.94 27.21 24.54
CA ILE A 307 -35.17 28.58 24.96
C ILE A 307 -35.29 28.63 26.49
N GLN A 308 -34.30 29.20 27.15
CA GLN A 308 -34.21 29.25 28.61
C GLN A 308 -33.98 30.66 29.09
N ASN A 309 -34.78 31.11 30.06
CA ASN A 309 -34.55 32.35 30.77
C ASN A 309 -35.17 32.30 32.17
N ALA A 310 -34.33 32.42 33.18
CA ALA A 310 -34.77 32.33 34.59
C ALA A 310 -35.46 33.57 35.15
N ASN A 311 -35.50 34.68 34.42
CA ASN A 311 -35.89 35.98 34.94
C ASN A 311 -37.04 36.66 34.21
N ILE A 312 -37.93 35.94 33.58
CA ILE A 312 -39.08 36.51 32.87
C ILE A 312 -40.12 36.99 33.86
N ARG A 313 -40.49 38.24 33.75
CA ARG A 313 -41.44 38.91 34.71
C ARG A 313 -42.79 39.24 34.13
N SER A 314 -42.92 39.28 32.81
CA SER A 314 -44.19 39.62 32.17
C SER A 314 -44.43 38.72 30.93
N LEU A 315 -45.72 38.67 30.54
CA LEU A 315 -46.10 37.94 29.30
C LEU A 315 -45.42 38.55 28.05
N ASP A 316 -45.40 39.88 28.00
CA ASP A 316 -44.83 40.59 26.85
C ASP A 316 -43.31 40.40 26.81
N GLU A 317 -42.67 40.31 27.96
CA GLU A 317 -41.23 39.97 28.05
C GLU A 317 -40.94 38.53 27.60
N ALA A 318 -41.79 37.57 27.97
CA ALA A 318 -41.71 36.22 27.50
C ALA A 318 -41.83 36.12 25.96
N ILE A 319 -42.83 36.81 25.41
CA ILE A 319 -43.05 36.84 23.97
C ILE A 319 -41.87 37.48 23.25
N ALA A 320 -41.39 38.62 23.72
CA ALA A 320 -40.25 39.32 23.15
C ALA A 320 -38.99 38.42 23.18
N TYR A 321 -38.73 37.71 24.28
CA TYR A 321 -37.61 36.83 24.42
C TYR A 321 -37.70 35.63 23.50
N ILE A 322 -38.84 34.94 23.44
CA ILE A 322 -39.06 33.81 22.55
C ILE A 322 -38.85 34.23 21.08
N ASN A 323 -39.36 35.39 20.71
CA ASN A 323 -39.23 35.86 19.31
C ASN A 323 -37.81 36.23 18.91
N THR A 324 -36.87 36.39 19.84
CA THR A 324 -35.46 36.53 19.48
C THR A 324 -34.89 35.23 18.87
N PHE A 325 -35.58 34.11 19.02
CA PHE A 325 -35.22 32.81 18.51
C PHE A 325 -35.93 32.42 17.21
N THR A 326 -36.83 33.26 16.68
CA THR A 326 -37.60 32.93 15.47
C THR A 326 -36.71 32.81 14.25
N ALA A 327 -35.80 33.75 14.02
CA ALA A 327 -34.86 33.70 12.90
C ALA A 327 -33.55 32.99 13.28
N PRO A 328 -32.90 32.32 12.34
CA PRO A 328 -31.57 31.75 12.56
C PRO A 328 -30.52 32.85 12.73
N THR A 329 -29.46 32.54 13.45
CA THR A 329 -28.27 33.38 13.59
C THR A 329 -27.04 32.55 13.19
N ASP A 330 -25.86 33.18 13.04
CA ASP A 330 -24.60 32.49 12.68
C ASP A 330 -24.22 31.35 13.65
N THR A 331 -24.78 31.35 14.86
CA THR A 331 -24.44 30.38 15.92
C THR A 331 -25.63 29.54 16.40
N ARG A 332 -26.81 29.75 15.83
CA ARG A 332 -28.04 29.11 16.31
C ARG A 332 -29.07 29.01 15.21
N ASP A 333 -29.77 27.90 15.16
CA ASP A 333 -30.93 27.69 14.31
C ASP A 333 -32.10 28.54 14.79
N GLY A 334 -32.92 28.99 13.84
CA GLY A 334 -34.17 29.65 14.13
C GLY A 334 -35.29 28.65 14.42
N THR A 335 -36.24 29.04 15.27
CA THR A 335 -37.43 28.21 15.49
C THR A 335 -38.40 28.20 14.32
N GLY A 336 -38.35 29.23 13.45
CA GLY A 336 -39.34 29.47 12.37
C GLY A 336 -40.75 29.74 12.90
N VAL A 337 -40.88 29.94 14.22
CA VAL A 337 -42.15 30.11 14.91
C VAL A 337 -42.13 31.43 15.66
N LYS A 338 -43.23 32.18 15.57
CA LYS A 338 -43.43 33.43 16.24
C LYS A 338 -44.38 33.26 17.42
N ALA A 339 -43.98 33.77 18.57
CA ALA A 339 -44.85 33.89 19.73
C ALA A 339 -45.70 35.15 19.61
N VAL A 340 -46.99 35.02 19.77
CA VAL A 340 -47.95 36.14 19.79
C VAL A 340 -48.77 36.09 21.06
N LYS A 341 -49.27 37.26 21.48
CA LYS A 341 -50.15 37.34 22.64
C LYS A 341 -51.51 36.78 22.25
N LYS A 342 -52.04 35.88 23.06
CA LYS A 342 -53.39 35.38 22.87
C LYS A 342 -54.42 36.53 22.96
N ALA A 343 -55.46 36.45 22.13
CA ALA A 343 -56.46 37.58 22.03
C ALA A 343 -57.11 37.95 23.34
N ASP A 344 -57.23 36.98 24.28
CA ASP A 344 -57.76 37.24 25.62
C ASP A 344 -56.71 37.72 26.65
N GLY A 345 -55.47 37.89 26.20
CA GLY A 345 -54.38 38.36 27.06
C GLY A 345 -53.85 37.30 28.05
N SER A 346 -54.35 36.06 28.01
CA SER A 346 -54.09 35.03 29.05
C SER A 346 -52.84 34.18 28.78
N GLY A 347 -52.23 34.32 27.62
CA GLY A 347 -51.11 33.43 27.30
C GLY A 347 -50.38 33.76 25.99
N ILE A 348 -49.54 32.87 25.60
CA ILE A 348 -48.73 32.91 24.39
C ILE A 348 -49.28 31.87 23.40
N GLU A 349 -49.55 32.35 22.22
CA GLU A 349 -49.91 31.52 21.06
C GLU A 349 -48.74 31.45 20.07
N PHE A 350 -48.49 30.29 19.49
CA PHE A 350 -47.40 30.11 18.58
C PHE A 350 -47.94 29.98 17.16
N VAL A 351 -47.37 30.76 16.24
CA VAL A 351 -47.72 30.71 14.82
C VAL A 351 -46.47 30.56 13.97
N ASN A 352 -46.59 29.82 12.89
CA ASN A 352 -45.46 29.68 11.93
C ASN A 352 -45.18 31.06 11.32
N ASP A 353 -43.91 31.43 11.30
CA ASP A 353 -43.44 32.70 10.74
C ASP A 353 -42.38 32.39 9.66
N ASN A 354 -42.74 32.57 8.40
CA ASN A 354 -41.80 32.50 7.31
C ASN A 354 -41.13 33.86 7.12
N ALA A 355 -39.81 33.81 6.87
CA ALA A 355 -39.00 35.02 6.67
C ALA A 355 -39.45 35.89 5.46
N ASP A 356 -40.24 35.32 4.55
CA ASP A 356 -40.81 36.00 3.37
C ASP A 356 -42.20 36.58 3.60
N GLY A 357 -42.73 36.51 4.84
CA GLY A 357 -44.04 37.03 5.20
C GLY A 357 -45.22 36.16 4.74
N THR A 358 -44.96 34.98 4.20
CA THR A 358 -45.99 33.99 3.90
C THR A 358 -46.12 33.03 5.08
N THR A 359 -47.35 32.76 5.48
CA THR A 359 -47.63 31.75 6.51
C THR A 359 -47.54 30.37 5.89
N ASP A 360 -46.52 29.64 6.22
CA ASP A 360 -46.42 28.22 5.77
C ASP A 360 -47.25 27.37 6.71
N ASN A 361 -48.43 27.01 6.23
CA ASN A 361 -49.40 26.24 6.99
C ASN A 361 -49.05 24.77 7.12
N MET A 362 -48.02 24.34 6.46
CA MET A 362 -47.61 22.94 6.33
C MET A 362 -46.60 22.51 7.39
N LYS A 363 -46.01 23.46 8.12
CA LYS A 363 -45.01 23.13 9.16
C LYS A 363 -45.66 22.89 10.50
N ASN A 364 -45.36 21.80 11.11
CA ASN A 364 -45.78 21.52 12.49
C ASN A 364 -45.01 22.41 13.48
N ILE A 365 -45.67 22.84 14.52
CA ILE A 365 -45.06 23.55 15.65
C ILE A 365 -44.80 22.54 16.75
N ASP A 366 -43.53 22.24 16.97
CA ASP A 366 -43.12 21.35 18.06
C ASP A 366 -42.75 22.18 19.28
N LEU A 367 -43.57 22.06 20.32
CA LEU A 367 -43.38 22.77 21.58
C LEU A 367 -43.22 21.75 22.71
N VAL A 368 -42.06 21.71 23.33
CA VAL A 368 -41.80 20.94 24.54
C VAL A 368 -41.58 21.89 25.69
N VAL A 369 -42.41 21.78 26.72
CA VAL A 369 -42.23 22.53 27.98
C VAL A 369 -41.54 21.60 28.97
N LYS A 370 -40.32 21.96 29.35
CA LYS A 370 -39.50 21.16 30.29
C LYS A 370 -39.78 21.51 31.75
N GLN A 371 -40.46 22.57 31.97
CA GLN A 371 -40.77 23.06 33.32
C GLN A 371 -41.90 22.25 33.96
N THR A 372 -41.66 21.71 35.12
CA THR A 372 -42.68 21.13 35.98
C THR A 372 -43.46 22.24 36.69
N ASN A 373 -44.76 22.27 36.44
CA ASN A 373 -45.62 23.22 37.17
C ASN A 373 -45.80 22.76 38.60
N THR A 374 -45.29 23.54 39.55
CA THR A 374 -45.72 23.48 40.92
C THR A 374 -46.87 24.44 41.14
N ALA A 375 -47.77 24.14 42.05
CA ALA A 375 -48.91 25.02 42.36
C ALA A 375 -48.44 26.40 42.67
N GLY A 376 -48.66 27.35 41.78
CA GLY A 376 -48.26 28.71 41.93
C GLY A 376 -47.33 29.29 40.84
N GLU A 377 -46.88 28.49 39.92
CA GLU A 377 -46.08 28.96 38.81
C GLU A 377 -46.89 29.65 37.72
N ARG A 378 -46.21 30.53 36.97
CA ARG A 378 -46.85 31.35 35.93
C ARG A 378 -47.08 30.64 34.62
N PHE A 379 -46.38 29.55 34.35
CA PHE A 379 -46.51 28.78 33.12
C PHE A 379 -47.43 27.60 33.28
N ARG A 380 -48.33 27.45 32.33
CA ARG A 380 -49.11 26.25 32.12
C ARG A 380 -49.17 25.97 30.64
N VAL A 381 -48.87 24.74 30.28
CA VAL A 381 -49.26 24.21 28.99
C VAL A 381 -50.65 23.61 29.14
N THR A 382 -51.60 24.05 28.36
CA THR A 382 -52.93 23.45 28.45
C THR A 382 -53.21 22.59 27.23
N TRP A 383 -53.70 21.44 27.56
CA TRP A 383 -54.35 20.54 26.65
C TRP A 383 -55.84 20.79 26.76
N ASN A 384 -56.56 20.92 25.68
CA ASN A 384 -57.99 21.19 25.73
C ASN A 384 -58.40 22.45 26.44
N GLN A 385 -58.58 23.49 25.82
CA GLN A 385 -59.30 24.74 26.12
C GLN A 385 -59.64 25.08 27.57
N GLN A 386 -59.37 24.29 28.55
CA GLN A 386 -59.74 24.55 29.93
C GLN A 386 -58.55 24.40 30.86
N ASN A 387 -57.74 25.46 30.98
CA ASN A 387 -56.84 25.70 32.12
C ASN A 387 -56.32 24.45 32.88
N GLN A 388 -56.00 23.36 32.16
CA GLN A 388 -55.54 22.14 32.81
C GLN A 388 -54.05 22.09 32.87
N ASN A 389 -53.55 21.82 34.07
CA ASN A 389 -52.13 21.66 34.31
C ASN A 389 -51.61 20.41 33.64
N PHE A 390 -50.57 20.53 32.94
CA PHE A 390 -49.78 19.37 32.55
C PHE A 390 -49.01 18.87 33.78
N THR A 391 -49.61 18.00 34.54
CA THR A 391 -48.93 17.33 35.65
C THR A 391 -48.37 16.03 35.14
N ALA A 392 -47.12 15.81 35.49
CA ALA A 392 -46.29 14.60 35.27
C ALA A 392 -47.00 13.48 34.48
N ALA A 393 -46.65 13.39 33.24
CA ALA A 393 -47.11 12.35 32.33
C ALA A 393 -46.81 10.94 32.88
N THR A 394 -47.85 10.15 33.04
CA THR A 394 -47.68 8.73 33.34
C THR A 394 -47.38 8.02 32.03
N VAL A 395 -46.19 7.56 31.90
CA VAL A 395 -45.76 6.79 30.72
C VAL A 395 -46.32 5.37 30.87
N LYS A 396 -47.21 4.99 29.98
CA LYS A 396 -47.63 3.59 29.86
C LYS A 396 -46.96 2.96 28.67
N ALA A 397 -46.19 1.91 28.92
CA ALA A 397 -45.60 1.09 27.86
C ALA A 397 -46.57 -0.04 27.49
N ASN A 398 -46.96 -0.14 26.25
CA ASN A 398 -47.65 -1.25 25.69
C ASN A 398 -46.87 -1.78 24.49
N GLY A 399 -46.10 -2.84 24.74
CA GLY A 399 -45.16 -3.34 23.73
C GLY A 399 -44.07 -2.31 23.38
N ASN A 400 -43.96 -1.94 22.11
CA ASN A 400 -42.98 -1.00 21.60
C ASN A 400 -43.44 0.45 21.61
N SER A 401 -44.72 0.68 21.96
CA SER A 401 -45.30 2.04 21.99
C SER A 401 -45.45 2.51 23.42
N VAL A 402 -45.03 3.72 23.67
CA VAL A 402 -45.14 4.36 24.98
C VAL A 402 -46.17 5.49 24.86
N TRP A 403 -47.21 5.41 25.63
CA TRP A 403 -48.24 6.41 25.67
C TRP A 403 -48.01 7.36 26.85
N ILE A 404 -48.07 8.64 26.57
CA ILE A 404 -48.02 9.65 27.60
C ILE A 404 -49.45 10.17 27.84
N THR A 405 -50.04 9.82 28.95
CA THR A 405 -51.37 10.32 29.31
C THR A 405 -51.29 11.55 30.20
N GLY A 406 -52.01 12.59 29.83
CA GLY A 406 -52.18 13.78 30.69
C GLY A 406 -52.99 13.42 31.94
N GLY A 407 -52.46 13.73 33.11
CA GLY A 407 -53.02 13.38 34.38
C GLY A 407 -54.18 14.26 34.85
N THR A 408 -55.37 14.22 34.24
CA THR A 408 -56.54 14.88 34.78
C THR A 408 -57.60 13.87 35.09
N PRO A 409 -58.17 13.87 36.31
CA PRO A 409 -59.26 12.94 36.64
C PRO A 409 -60.51 13.28 35.82
N GLY A 410 -60.93 12.38 34.97
CA GLY A 410 -62.17 12.44 34.23
C GLY A 410 -62.08 12.65 32.73
N LEU A 411 -60.88 12.75 32.15
CA LEU A 411 -60.71 12.73 30.69
C LEU A 411 -60.36 11.34 30.22
N THR A 412 -61.07 10.86 29.23
CA THR A 412 -60.73 9.67 28.47
C THR A 412 -59.46 9.93 27.68
N GLU A 413 -58.51 9.09 27.89
CA GLU A 413 -57.20 8.96 27.24
C GLU A 413 -56.92 9.98 26.15
N GLU A 414 -56.24 11.12 26.53
CA GLU A 414 -55.70 12.04 25.56
C GLU A 414 -54.26 11.60 25.16
N ARG A 415 -54.12 11.39 23.93
CA ARG A 415 -52.87 11.07 23.30
C ARG A 415 -51.95 12.28 23.25
N VAL A 416 -50.85 12.20 23.94
CA VAL A 416 -49.88 13.30 24.04
C VAL A 416 -48.67 13.06 23.13
N GLN A 417 -48.16 11.90 23.14
CA GLN A 417 -47.00 11.50 22.33
C GLN A 417 -46.94 9.99 22.23
N ILE A 418 -46.70 9.51 21.04
CA ILE A 418 -46.48 8.10 20.85
C ILE A 418 -44.99 7.93 20.70
N ILE A 419 -44.43 7.01 21.46
CA ILE A 419 -43.03 6.66 21.40
C ILE A 419 -42.93 5.22 20.92
N THR A 420 -42.30 5.02 19.80
CA THR A 420 -41.91 3.74 19.30
C THR A 420 -40.41 3.57 19.53
N ALA A 421 -39.98 2.45 20.07
CA ALA A 421 -38.57 2.22 20.40
C ALA A 421 -38.05 0.94 19.77
N HIS A 422 -36.96 1.08 19.07
CA HIS A 422 -36.32 -0.04 18.42
C HIS A 422 -34.87 -0.18 18.89
N LYS A 423 -34.44 -1.44 19.03
CA LYS A 423 -33.09 -1.79 19.44
C LYS A 423 -32.31 -2.23 18.20
N TYR A 424 -31.25 -1.53 17.89
CA TYR A 424 -30.36 -1.86 16.80
C TYR A 424 -29.14 -2.56 17.39
N VAL A 425 -29.00 -3.84 17.09
CA VAL A 425 -28.05 -4.74 17.74
C VAL A 425 -27.06 -5.26 16.72
N TYR A 426 -25.78 -5.08 16.99
CA TYR A 426 -24.74 -5.63 16.15
C TYR A 426 -24.74 -7.16 16.25
N SER A 427 -24.72 -7.81 15.09
CA SER A 427 -24.61 -9.25 14.95
C SER A 427 -23.74 -9.60 13.75
N SER A 428 -22.85 -10.56 13.92
CA SER A 428 -22.05 -11.11 12.84
C SER A 428 -22.91 -11.89 11.81
N THR A 429 -24.11 -12.28 12.20
CA THR A 429 -25.11 -12.95 11.36
C THR A 429 -26.45 -12.23 11.49
N PRO A 430 -26.61 -11.06 10.86
CA PRO A 430 -27.84 -10.30 10.97
C PRO A 430 -29.01 -11.06 10.35
N VAL A 431 -30.20 -10.87 10.91
CA VAL A 431 -31.44 -11.40 10.31
C VAL A 431 -31.69 -10.63 9.02
N ASN A 432 -31.75 -11.32 7.90
CA ASN A 432 -32.00 -10.68 6.61
C ASN A 432 -33.45 -10.16 6.60
N ILE A 433 -33.58 -8.83 6.58
CA ILE A 433 -34.89 -8.19 6.46
C ILE A 433 -35.18 -8.08 4.96
N PRO A 434 -36.30 -8.59 4.49
CA PRO A 434 -36.68 -8.47 3.08
C PRO A 434 -36.58 -7.00 2.63
N PRO A 435 -36.10 -6.74 1.41
CA PRO A 435 -36.04 -5.37 0.90
C PRO A 435 -37.45 -4.75 0.94
N MET A 436 -37.51 -3.56 1.51
CA MET A 436 -38.76 -2.79 1.50
C MET A 436 -39.08 -2.28 0.10
N TYR A 437 -40.29 -1.86 -0.08
CA TYR A 437 -40.76 -1.18 -1.25
C TYR A 437 -39.81 -0.02 -1.61
N ASN A 438 -39.30 -0.06 -2.83
CA ASN A 438 -38.52 1.04 -3.38
C ASN A 438 -39.47 1.88 -4.26
N PRO A 439 -39.81 3.11 -3.84
CA PRO A 439 -40.66 4.00 -4.61
C PRO A 439 -40.11 4.33 -6.00
N ASP A 440 -38.84 4.13 -6.23
CA ASP A 440 -38.13 4.44 -7.48
C ASP A 440 -38.07 3.28 -8.46
N GLY A 441 -38.81 2.16 -8.23
CA GLY A 441 -38.91 1.03 -9.14
C GLY A 441 -37.75 0.05 -9.11
N GLY A 442 -36.98 0.00 -8.00
CA GLY A 442 -35.92 -0.99 -7.78
C GLY A 442 -36.42 -2.41 -7.50
N PRO A 443 -35.52 -3.36 -7.17
CA PRO A 443 -35.88 -4.75 -6.93
C PRO A 443 -36.96 -4.85 -5.83
N GLY A 444 -38.11 -5.38 -6.18
CA GLY A 444 -39.29 -5.51 -5.30
C GLY A 444 -40.50 -4.70 -5.75
N TYR A 445 -40.34 -3.80 -6.77
CA TYR A 445 -41.47 -3.13 -7.39
C TYR A 445 -42.20 -4.09 -8.36
N ASP A 446 -43.46 -4.38 -8.09
CA ASP A 446 -44.35 -5.09 -9.01
C ASP A 446 -45.31 -4.11 -9.69
N PRO A 447 -45.05 -3.67 -10.92
CA PRO A 447 -45.93 -2.74 -11.64
C PRO A 447 -47.29 -3.36 -11.96
N ALA A 448 -47.44 -4.68 -11.87
CA ALA A 448 -48.71 -5.37 -12.12
C ALA A 448 -49.67 -5.34 -10.91
N ASN A 449 -49.17 -4.92 -9.75
CA ASN A 449 -49.92 -4.95 -8.51
C ASN A 449 -50.12 -3.55 -7.89
N GLN A 450 -50.30 -2.55 -8.76
CA GLN A 450 -50.48 -1.15 -8.41
C GLN A 450 -51.64 -0.86 -7.44
N ASN A 451 -52.59 -1.79 -7.32
CA ASN A 451 -53.75 -1.66 -6.43
C ASN A 451 -53.55 -2.33 -5.07
N ASN A 452 -52.39 -2.93 -4.83
CA ASN A 452 -52.08 -3.49 -3.55
C ASN A 452 -50.74 -2.89 -3.10
N PRO A 453 -50.72 -1.81 -2.36
CA PRO A 453 -49.47 -1.19 -1.86
C PRO A 453 -48.64 -2.13 -0.99
N GLY A 454 -49.15 -3.30 -0.86
CA GLY A 454 -48.90 -4.31 0.08
C GLY A 454 -47.77 -5.24 -0.12
N THR A 455 -47.02 -5.32 -1.14
CA THR A 455 -46.05 -6.45 -1.13
C THR A 455 -44.78 -6.14 -0.37
N ALA A 456 -44.21 -4.95 -0.46
CA ALA A 456 -42.98 -4.65 0.27
C ALA A 456 -43.23 -4.02 1.63
N GLU A 457 -44.23 -3.15 1.76
CA GLU A 457 -44.73 -2.64 3.04
C GLU A 457 -45.38 -3.78 3.83
N ASN A 458 -46.22 -4.57 3.23
CA ASN A 458 -46.75 -5.78 3.86
C ASN A 458 -45.66 -6.79 4.25
N ASN A 459 -44.59 -6.93 3.49
CA ASN A 459 -43.49 -7.79 3.88
C ASN A 459 -42.76 -7.27 5.13
N TYR A 460 -42.60 -5.96 5.27
CA TYR A 460 -42.04 -5.37 6.49
C TYR A 460 -43.02 -5.57 7.66
N PHE A 461 -44.26 -5.20 7.50
CA PHE A 461 -45.31 -5.38 8.55
C PHE A 461 -45.58 -6.83 8.89
N GLN A 462 -45.61 -7.71 7.91
CA GLN A 462 -45.74 -9.15 8.16
C GLN A 462 -44.50 -9.73 8.84
N ALA A 463 -43.31 -9.24 8.52
CA ALA A 463 -42.09 -9.63 9.20
C ALA A 463 -42.09 -9.13 10.66
N VAL A 464 -42.59 -7.92 10.90
CA VAL A 464 -42.78 -7.39 12.25
C VAL A 464 -43.87 -8.12 13.01
N GLN A 465 -45.03 -8.37 12.39
CA GLN A 465 -46.18 -9.09 13.01
C GLN A 465 -45.95 -10.59 13.10
N GLY A 466 -45.25 -11.17 12.18
CA GLY A 466 -44.97 -12.61 12.12
C GLY A 466 -43.88 -13.11 13.07
N GLY A 467 -43.30 -12.23 13.88
CA GLY A 467 -42.26 -12.59 14.82
C GLY A 467 -40.92 -12.91 14.19
N LEU A 468 -40.75 -12.70 12.88
CA LEU A 468 -39.47 -12.81 12.15
C LEU A 468 -38.52 -11.71 12.56
N LEU A 469 -39.02 -10.54 12.93
CA LEU A 469 -38.31 -9.48 13.63
C LEU A 469 -38.89 -9.46 15.04
N ASN A 470 -38.13 -9.86 16.04
CA ASN A 470 -38.47 -9.54 17.40
C ASN A 470 -38.77 -8.04 17.40
N THR A 471 -40.04 -7.67 17.68
CA THR A 471 -40.56 -6.31 17.44
C THR A 471 -39.70 -5.20 18.04
N ASP A 472 -38.83 -5.58 18.97
CA ASP A 472 -37.93 -4.65 19.68
C ASP A 472 -36.52 -4.62 19.16
N SER A 473 -36.07 -5.64 18.47
CA SER A 473 -34.66 -5.79 18.13
C SER A 473 -34.45 -5.91 16.62
N ARG A 474 -33.64 -5.03 16.07
CA ARG A 474 -33.13 -5.05 14.70
C ARG A 474 -31.68 -5.47 14.75
N THR A 475 -31.27 -6.45 13.96
CA THR A 475 -29.87 -6.84 13.88
C THR A 475 -29.23 -6.23 12.66
N PHE A 476 -28.00 -5.70 12.83
CA PHE A 476 -27.19 -5.15 11.74
C PHE A 476 -25.76 -5.65 11.87
N ARG A 477 -25.05 -5.70 10.78
CA ARG A 477 -23.63 -5.97 10.74
C ARG A 477 -22.88 -4.80 10.16
N THR A 478 -23.40 -4.22 9.10
CA THR A 478 -22.71 -3.17 8.32
C THR A 478 -23.31 -1.80 8.57
N THR A 479 -22.58 -0.77 8.17
CA THR A 479 -23.06 0.61 8.18
C THR A 479 -24.28 0.79 7.30
N GLU A 480 -24.37 0.05 6.20
CA GLU A 480 -25.52 0.13 5.30
C GLU A 480 -26.74 -0.55 5.90
N ASP A 481 -26.60 -1.71 6.53
CA ASP A 481 -27.70 -2.35 7.28
C ASP A 481 -28.26 -1.37 8.31
N LEU A 482 -27.39 -0.71 9.08
CA LEU A 482 -27.82 0.26 10.10
C LEU A 482 -28.49 1.48 9.47
N ARG A 483 -27.95 2.01 8.37
CA ARG A 483 -28.54 3.15 7.64
C ARG A 483 -29.93 2.80 7.14
N GLU A 484 -30.09 1.65 6.49
CA GLU A 484 -31.40 1.20 6.00
C GLU A 484 -32.40 1.02 7.12
N LEU A 485 -31.99 0.38 8.22
CA LEU A 485 -32.85 0.17 9.37
C LEU A 485 -33.30 1.49 10.01
N LEU A 486 -32.39 2.43 10.22
CA LEU A 486 -32.71 3.74 10.75
C LEU A 486 -33.67 4.52 9.85
N GLN A 487 -33.44 4.50 8.53
CA GLN A 487 -34.33 5.16 7.58
C GLN A 487 -35.70 4.49 7.55
N ARG A 488 -35.74 3.18 7.55
CA ARG A 488 -36.97 2.41 7.50
C ARG A 488 -37.83 2.65 8.74
N ASP A 489 -37.23 2.53 9.91
CA ASP A 489 -37.98 2.71 11.16
C ASP A 489 -38.38 4.18 11.37
N ALA A 490 -37.58 5.14 10.87
CA ALA A 490 -37.97 6.54 10.88
C ALA A 490 -39.12 6.86 9.92
N ARG A 491 -39.22 6.15 8.80
CA ARG A 491 -40.33 6.33 7.82
C ARG A 491 -41.62 5.63 8.24
N TYR A 492 -41.51 4.38 8.68
CA TYR A 492 -42.63 3.48 8.81
C TYR A 492 -42.79 2.91 10.23
N GLY A 493 -41.81 3.07 11.08
CA GLY A 493 -41.81 2.46 12.42
C GLY A 493 -42.43 3.32 13.52
N VAL A 494 -42.98 4.48 13.17
CA VAL A 494 -43.59 5.41 14.11
C VAL A 494 -45.12 5.46 13.84
N ASP A 495 -45.90 5.20 14.87
CA ASP A 495 -47.36 5.38 14.83
C ASP A 495 -47.68 6.86 15.08
N TYR A 496 -47.92 7.61 14.03
CA TYR A 496 -48.17 9.04 14.11
C TYR A 496 -49.62 9.40 14.44
N ASP A 497 -50.55 8.54 14.11
CA ASP A 497 -51.97 8.78 14.36
C ASP A 497 -52.49 8.11 15.68
N GLY A 498 -51.76 7.12 16.22
CA GLY A 498 -52.03 6.38 17.46
C GLY A 498 -53.18 5.46 17.41
N SER A 499 -53.48 5.01 16.23
CA SER A 499 -54.50 3.97 16.05
C SER A 499 -54.05 2.64 16.67
N GLY A 500 -52.80 2.52 16.99
CA GLY A 500 -52.20 1.29 17.51
C GLY A 500 -51.89 0.27 16.42
N GLY A 501 -52.06 0.65 15.17
CA GLY A 501 -51.74 -0.13 13.98
C GLY A 501 -51.21 0.80 12.87
N PHE A 502 -50.44 0.26 11.98
CA PHE A 502 -50.01 1.00 10.80
C PHE A 502 -51.12 0.97 9.76
N GLU A 503 -51.74 2.11 9.55
CA GLU A 503 -52.79 2.20 8.53
C GLU A 503 -52.15 2.47 7.15
N ILE A 504 -52.74 1.89 6.11
CA ILE A 504 -52.24 1.97 4.73
C ILE A 504 -52.69 3.31 4.09
N ASP A 505 -53.34 4.18 4.83
CA ASP A 505 -53.83 5.46 4.32
C ASP A 505 -52.71 6.51 4.15
N GLY A 506 -51.52 6.25 4.67
CA GLY A 506 -50.35 7.13 4.60
C GLY A 506 -50.22 8.11 5.76
N SER A 507 -51.15 8.09 6.75
CA SER A 507 -51.09 9.00 7.90
C SER A 507 -49.91 8.67 8.83
N ASP A 508 -49.49 7.39 8.85
CA ASP A 508 -48.40 6.91 9.69
C ASP A 508 -47.03 6.84 8.96
N ILE A 509 -46.97 7.30 7.72
CA ILE A 509 -45.78 7.15 6.90
C ILE A 509 -45.10 8.51 6.73
N ASN A 510 -43.85 8.60 7.14
CA ASN A 510 -43.00 9.78 6.90
C ASN A 510 -41.97 9.51 5.80
N GLU A 511 -42.45 9.36 4.57
CA GLU A 511 -41.59 8.95 3.43
C GLU A 511 -40.49 9.96 3.09
N GLY A 512 -40.64 11.24 3.49
CA GLY A 512 -39.65 12.26 3.26
C GLY A 512 -38.31 12.02 3.96
N VAL A 513 -38.32 11.28 5.07
CA VAL A 513 -37.10 11.05 5.84
C VAL A 513 -36.06 10.30 5.05
N LYS A 514 -34.85 10.86 5.01
CA LYS A 514 -33.68 10.24 4.39
C LYS A 514 -32.58 10.09 5.43
N VAL A 515 -31.92 8.92 5.42
CA VAL A 515 -30.70 8.67 6.19
C VAL A 515 -29.62 8.29 5.19
N VAL A 516 -28.57 9.08 5.16
CA VAL A 516 -27.43 8.86 4.27
C VAL A 516 -26.14 8.83 5.08
N VAL A 517 -25.11 8.17 4.55
CA VAL A 517 -23.76 8.31 5.07
C VAL A 517 -23.02 9.27 4.16
N THR A 518 -22.56 10.39 4.73
CA THR A 518 -21.89 11.45 3.98
C THR A 518 -20.46 11.08 3.62
N GLU A 519 -19.87 11.77 2.65
CA GLU A 519 -18.46 11.62 2.29
C GLU A 519 -17.50 11.89 3.46
N ASN A 520 -17.93 12.68 4.42
CA ASN A 520 -17.18 12.94 5.65
C ASN A 520 -17.25 11.77 6.65
N GLY A 521 -18.06 10.75 6.38
CA GLY A 521 -18.23 9.60 7.27
C GLY A 521 -19.24 9.80 8.38
N ASN A 522 -20.11 10.78 8.26
CA ASN A 522 -21.19 11.03 9.21
C ASN A 522 -22.48 10.35 8.73
N PHE A 523 -23.24 9.77 9.62
CA PHE A 523 -24.64 9.51 9.32
C PHE A 523 -25.40 10.83 9.37
N ALA A 524 -26.11 11.15 8.32
CA ALA A 524 -26.94 12.34 8.24
C ALA A 524 -28.40 11.95 8.08
N ILE A 525 -29.27 12.56 8.91
CA ILE A 525 -30.69 12.35 8.80
C ILE A 525 -31.38 13.68 8.46
N SER A 526 -32.26 13.64 7.48
CA SER A 526 -33.02 14.79 7.02
C SER A 526 -34.51 14.44 6.92
N ASN A 527 -35.33 15.43 7.08
CA ASN A 527 -36.79 15.31 6.93
C ASN A 527 -37.28 16.47 6.03
N PRO A 528 -37.10 16.35 4.69
CA PRO A 528 -37.46 17.40 3.76
C PRO A 528 -38.97 17.63 3.70
N ASN A 529 -39.38 18.81 3.27
CA ASN A 529 -40.80 19.17 3.06
C ASN A 529 -41.43 18.39 1.87
N GLU A 530 -40.60 17.91 0.96
CA GLU A 530 -41.07 17.26 -0.24
C GLU A 530 -41.27 15.77 0.00
N ILE A 531 -42.44 15.30 -0.33
CA ILE A 531 -42.78 13.89 -0.35
C ILE A 531 -42.38 13.35 -1.73
N PRO A 532 -41.55 12.29 -1.81
CA PRO A 532 -41.18 11.71 -3.09
C PRO A 532 -42.42 11.31 -3.91
N GLN A 533 -42.44 11.69 -5.19
CA GLN A 533 -43.53 11.28 -6.08
C GLN A 533 -43.46 9.77 -6.30
N ARG A 534 -44.58 9.09 -6.07
CA ARG A 534 -44.72 7.65 -6.41
C ARG A 534 -45.34 7.53 -7.82
N PRO A 535 -44.63 7.06 -8.85
CA PRO A 535 -45.25 6.77 -10.12
C PRO A 535 -46.30 5.67 -9.97
N GLY A 536 -47.58 6.02 -10.24
CA GLY A 536 -48.67 5.02 -10.31
C GLY A 536 -49.31 4.67 -8.96
N PHE A 537 -48.99 5.38 -7.87
CA PHE A 537 -49.66 5.16 -6.60
C PHE A 537 -51.08 5.76 -6.64
N VAL A 538 -52.10 4.88 -6.53
CA VAL A 538 -53.49 5.25 -6.37
C VAL A 538 -53.94 4.69 -5.04
N MET A 539 -54.33 5.54 -4.11
CA MET A 539 -54.84 5.13 -2.80
C MET A 539 -56.03 4.20 -2.93
N PRO A 540 -56.10 3.06 -2.24
CA PRO A 540 -57.26 2.21 -2.23
C PRO A 540 -58.42 2.93 -1.50
N GLY A 541 -59.48 3.25 -2.23
CA GLY A 541 -60.78 3.73 -1.66
C GLY A 541 -61.11 5.16 -1.91
N ALA A 542 -60.25 6.00 -2.50
CA ALA A 542 -60.59 7.37 -2.86
C ALA A 542 -60.86 7.51 -4.37
N PRO A 543 -62.01 7.96 -4.82
CA PRO A 543 -62.21 8.34 -6.22
C PRO A 543 -61.46 9.58 -6.53
N GLY A 544 -60.29 9.39 -7.06
CA GLY A 544 -59.48 10.38 -7.76
C GLY A 544 -58.98 11.52 -6.94
N THR A 545 -57.76 11.48 -6.45
CA THR A 545 -56.96 12.66 -6.57
C THR A 545 -56.11 13.22 -5.48
N GLN A 546 -56.13 12.83 -4.28
CA GLN A 546 -55.20 13.43 -3.35
C GLN A 546 -54.24 12.46 -2.70
N ASP A 547 -52.97 12.74 -2.83
CA ASP A 547 -51.93 12.14 -2.06
C ASP A 547 -52.11 12.61 -0.61
N ASN A 548 -52.61 11.74 0.27
CA ASN A 548 -52.84 12.07 1.67
C ASN A 548 -51.62 11.85 2.56
N ARG A 549 -50.49 11.54 1.95
CA ARG A 549 -49.23 11.41 2.70
C ARG A 549 -48.85 12.76 3.34
N THR A 550 -48.45 12.70 4.55
CA THR A 550 -48.02 13.87 5.32
C THR A 550 -46.59 13.71 5.78
N THR A 551 -45.90 14.81 5.97
CA THR A 551 -44.61 14.83 6.64
C THR A 551 -44.82 15.21 8.12
N HIS A 552 -44.12 14.48 8.97
CA HIS A 552 -44.23 14.65 10.42
C HIS A 552 -42.94 15.12 11.04
N ASN A 553 -43.00 16.03 12.02
CA ASN A 553 -41.86 16.25 12.88
C ASN A 553 -41.66 15.03 13.76
N MET A 554 -40.41 14.66 14.00
CA MET A 554 -40.08 13.53 14.84
C MET A 554 -39.01 13.91 15.85
N SER A 555 -39.01 13.22 16.97
CA SER A 555 -37.97 13.36 17.97
C SER A 555 -37.28 12.04 18.20
N PHE A 556 -35.99 12.10 18.45
CA PHE A 556 -35.15 10.96 18.71
C PHE A 556 -34.60 11.01 20.13
N ASN A 557 -34.48 9.84 20.73
CA ASN A 557 -33.69 9.67 21.96
C ASN A 557 -32.90 8.39 21.84
N ILE A 558 -31.58 8.50 21.88
CA ILE A 558 -30.65 7.41 21.66
C ILE A 558 -29.96 7.06 22.97
N THR A 559 -30.03 5.78 23.33
CA THR A 559 -29.38 5.22 24.50
C THR A 559 -28.57 3.98 24.15
N ALA A 560 -27.60 3.63 24.99
CA ALA A 560 -26.81 2.43 24.80
C ALA A 560 -27.64 1.16 25.07
N TYR A 561 -27.39 0.11 24.30
CA TYR A 561 -28.08 -1.15 24.46
C TYR A 561 -27.10 -2.32 24.46
N SER A 562 -27.42 -3.35 25.26
CA SER A 562 -26.72 -4.63 25.23
C SER A 562 -27.70 -5.79 25.42
N ASN A 563 -27.60 -6.79 24.54
CA ASN A 563 -28.52 -7.92 24.52
C ASN A 563 -28.06 -9.11 25.38
N LYS A 564 -26.83 -9.13 25.85
CA LYS A 564 -26.33 -10.26 26.63
C LYS A 564 -26.56 -10.05 28.14
N GLN A 565 -27.67 -10.53 28.64
CA GLN A 565 -28.05 -10.76 30.07
C GLN A 565 -26.98 -10.37 31.11
N GLY A 566 -26.60 -9.08 31.16
CA GLY A 566 -25.66 -8.54 32.15
C GLY A 566 -24.19 -8.98 32.02
N THR A 567 -23.83 -9.79 31.03
CA THR A 567 -22.45 -10.27 30.84
C THR A 567 -21.65 -9.42 29.83
N VAL A 568 -22.29 -8.61 29.01
CA VAL A 568 -21.67 -7.70 28.06
C VAL A 568 -22.05 -6.27 28.45
N SER A 569 -21.07 -5.42 28.73
CA SER A 569 -21.30 -4.00 28.98
C SER A 569 -21.85 -3.28 27.75
N THR A 570 -22.59 -2.21 27.97
CA THR A 570 -23.00 -1.30 26.89
C THR A 570 -21.79 -0.68 26.20
N ASN A 571 -21.96 -0.31 24.93
CA ASN A 571 -20.92 0.40 24.20
C ASN A 571 -21.25 1.91 24.11
N ASP A 572 -20.82 2.65 25.11
CA ASP A 572 -21.09 4.09 25.19
C ASP A 572 -20.36 4.89 24.11
N ALA A 573 -19.20 4.39 23.65
CA ALA A 573 -18.46 5.04 22.57
C ALA A 573 -19.23 5.00 21.24
N PHE A 574 -19.83 3.85 20.93
CA PHE A 574 -20.68 3.71 19.75
C PHE A 574 -21.97 4.56 19.88
N THR A 575 -22.61 4.52 21.05
CA THR A 575 -23.82 5.28 21.31
C THR A 575 -23.57 6.79 21.16
N LYS A 576 -22.41 7.27 21.63
CA LYS A 576 -22.07 8.69 21.57
C LYS A 576 -22.04 9.21 20.12
N ILE A 577 -21.64 8.40 19.15
CA ILE A 577 -21.62 8.78 17.73
C ILE A 577 -22.99 9.32 17.29
N PHE A 578 -24.06 8.65 17.68
CA PHE A 578 -25.44 8.97 17.26
C PHE A 578 -26.17 9.94 18.19
N LYS A 579 -25.57 10.34 19.30
CA LYS A 579 -26.19 11.28 20.25
C LYS A 579 -26.57 12.62 19.64
N ALA A 580 -25.93 13.03 18.56
CA ALA A 580 -26.29 14.25 17.84
C ALA A 580 -27.68 14.18 17.18
N PHE A 581 -28.25 12.98 17.01
CA PHE A 581 -29.61 12.81 16.53
C PHE A 581 -30.68 13.11 17.61
N ASP A 582 -30.32 13.09 18.88
CA ASP A 582 -31.26 13.36 19.96
C ASP A 582 -31.99 14.73 19.76
N GLY A 583 -33.22 14.72 20.17
CA GLY A 583 -34.08 15.88 20.00
C GLY A 583 -34.92 15.86 18.73
N VAL A 584 -35.48 16.96 18.37
CA VAL A 584 -36.47 17.07 17.28
C VAL A 584 -35.81 17.21 15.93
N LEU A 585 -36.33 16.48 14.95
CA LEU A 585 -36.09 16.66 13.53
C LEU A 585 -37.36 17.23 12.88
N THR A 586 -37.33 18.52 12.57
CA THR A 586 -38.48 19.22 11.99
C THR A 586 -38.58 18.97 10.48
N VAL A 587 -39.80 18.99 9.96
CA VAL A 587 -40.04 18.95 8.51
C VAL A 587 -39.46 20.22 7.87
N GLY A 588 -38.63 20.03 6.83
CA GLY A 588 -37.91 21.12 6.19
C GLY A 588 -36.84 21.77 7.08
N GLY A 589 -36.54 21.15 8.24
CA GLY A 589 -35.48 21.60 9.14
C GLY A 589 -34.08 21.23 8.68
N GLN A 590 -33.10 21.57 9.51
CA GLN A 590 -31.70 21.25 9.22
C GLN A 590 -31.41 19.76 9.32
N ILE A 591 -30.43 19.33 8.56
CA ILE A 591 -29.90 17.97 8.61
C ILE A 591 -29.20 17.78 9.96
N LYS A 592 -29.49 16.70 10.66
CA LYS A 592 -28.73 16.27 11.83
C LYS A 592 -27.66 15.28 11.42
N GLU A 593 -26.44 15.52 11.85
CA GLU A 593 -25.31 14.68 11.55
C GLU A 593 -24.74 14.03 12.81
N SER A 594 -24.38 12.77 12.71
CA SER A 594 -23.67 12.04 13.76
C SER A 594 -22.23 12.55 13.93
N GLU A 595 -21.53 12.11 14.98
CA GLU A 595 -20.08 12.26 15.00
C GLU A 595 -19.47 11.48 13.82
N GLN A 596 -18.30 11.94 13.36
CA GLN A 596 -17.57 11.35 12.25
C GLN A 596 -17.08 9.94 12.58
N LEU A 597 -17.33 9.02 11.67
CA LEU A 597 -16.79 7.67 11.68
C LEU A 597 -15.57 7.56 10.75
N LYS A 598 -14.59 6.82 11.17
CA LYS A 598 -13.37 6.59 10.43
C LYS A 598 -13.09 5.11 10.22
N LEU A 599 -12.30 4.82 9.19
CA LEU A 599 -11.81 3.49 8.85
C LEU A 599 -10.30 3.43 8.96
N SER A 600 -9.76 2.27 9.30
CA SER A 600 -8.36 1.99 9.08
C SER A 600 -8.14 1.82 7.58
N ALA A 601 -7.40 2.75 7.01
CA ALA A 601 -7.10 2.77 5.59
C ALA A 601 -5.63 3.10 5.35
N PHE A 602 -5.10 2.57 4.27
CA PHE A 602 -3.73 2.82 3.85
C PHE A 602 -3.67 2.90 2.33
N SER A 603 -2.98 3.90 1.80
CA SER A 603 -2.76 4.06 0.35
C SER A 603 -1.29 3.98 0.03
N ALA A 604 -0.96 3.29 -1.03
CA ALA A 604 0.39 3.21 -1.58
C ALA A 604 0.37 3.46 -3.08
N GLY A 605 1.24 4.35 -3.56
CA GLY A 605 1.47 4.56 -4.98
C GLY A 605 2.60 3.66 -5.46
N LEU A 606 2.36 2.86 -6.48
CA LEU A 606 3.32 1.97 -7.10
C LEU A 606 3.66 2.47 -8.49
N GLU A 607 4.93 2.41 -8.84
CA GLU A 607 5.39 2.82 -10.16
C GLU A 607 5.35 1.63 -11.12
N ILE A 608 4.69 1.81 -12.27
CA ILE A 608 4.68 0.85 -13.36
C ILE A 608 5.10 1.53 -14.65
N TYR A 609 5.63 0.76 -15.58
CA TYR A 609 6.12 1.24 -16.86
C TYR A 609 5.38 0.53 -17.99
N ASP A 610 4.99 1.30 -19.00
CA ASP A 610 4.40 0.79 -20.23
C ASP A 610 5.46 0.31 -21.23
N SER A 611 5.01 -0.16 -22.38
CA SER A 611 5.90 -0.65 -23.46
C SER A 611 6.78 0.43 -24.10
N LEU A 612 6.45 1.71 -23.91
CA LEU A 612 7.25 2.86 -24.36
C LEU A 612 8.18 3.37 -23.26
N GLY A 613 8.09 2.82 -22.04
CA GLY A 613 8.85 3.24 -20.89
C GLY A 613 8.30 4.48 -20.20
N SER A 614 7.07 4.87 -20.50
CA SER A 614 6.40 5.93 -19.75
C SER A 614 6.03 5.41 -18.38
N LYS A 615 6.26 6.26 -17.37
CA LYS A 615 5.96 5.95 -15.99
C LYS A 615 4.50 6.25 -15.68
N HIS A 616 3.82 5.29 -15.09
CA HIS A 616 2.46 5.42 -14.60
C HIS A 616 2.42 5.10 -13.10
N THR A 617 1.47 5.69 -12.40
CA THR A 617 1.27 5.41 -10.98
C THR A 617 0.06 4.51 -10.82
N LEU A 618 0.27 3.33 -10.26
CA LEU A 618 -0.77 2.43 -9.80
C LEU A 618 -1.02 2.71 -8.33
N GLU A 619 -2.15 3.30 -7.99
CA GLU A 619 -2.53 3.54 -6.61
C GLU A 619 -3.26 2.32 -6.05
N VAL A 620 -2.78 1.80 -4.94
CA VAL A 620 -3.41 0.70 -4.22
C VAL A 620 -3.85 1.21 -2.85
N GLN A 621 -5.15 1.16 -2.61
CA GLN A 621 -5.76 1.57 -1.36
C GLN A 621 -6.29 0.35 -0.63
N PHE A 622 -6.01 0.26 0.66
CA PHE A 622 -6.50 -0.79 1.54
C PHE A 622 -7.41 -0.19 2.59
N VAL A 623 -8.58 -0.80 2.78
CA VAL A 623 -9.56 -0.38 3.79
C VAL A 623 -9.97 -1.60 4.60
N LYS A 624 -9.81 -1.54 5.92
CA LYS A 624 -10.22 -2.63 6.81
C LYS A 624 -11.73 -2.78 6.81
N GLN A 625 -12.22 -3.93 6.43
CA GLN A 625 -13.64 -4.23 6.31
C GLN A 625 -14.22 -4.96 7.51
N SER A 626 -13.59 -6.05 7.91
CA SER A 626 -14.10 -6.90 8.97
C SER A 626 -13.01 -7.68 9.68
N THR A 627 -13.32 -8.19 10.86
CA THR A 627 -12.60 -9.29 11.48
C THR A 627 -13.27 -10.61 11.10
N THR A 628 -12.47 -11.58 10.68
CA THR A 628 -13.00 -12.91 10.31
C THR A 628 -13.36 -13.71 11.57
N GLN A 629 -14.20 -14.76 11.42
CA GLN A 629 -14.59 -15.62 12.54
C GLN A 629 -13.38 -16.31 13.21
N ASP A 630 -12.31 -16.52 12.46
CA ASP A 630 -11.07 -17.14 12.93
C ASP A 630 -10.12 -16.12 13.61
N GLY A 631 -10.57 -14.89 13.81
CA GLY A 631 -9.79 -13.82 14.45
C GLY A 631 -8.81 -13.10 13.52
N GLY A 632 -8.81 -13.41 12.24
CA GLY A 632 -8.05 -12.68 11.22
C GLY A 632 -8.73 -11.39 10.77
N ASN A 633 -8.13 -10.68 9.82
CA ASN A 633 -8.65 -9.43 9.28
C ASN A 633 -8.89 -9.52 7.78
N GLU A 634 -9.96 -8.92 7.32
CA GLU A 634 -10.26 -8.75 5.91
C GLU A 634 -10.18 -7.26 5.53
N TRP A 635 -9.40 -7.00 4.48
CA TRP A 635 -9.19 -5.67 3.93
C TRP A 635 -9.70 -5.65 2.51
N GLN A 636 -10.46 -4.63 2.17
CA GLN A 636 -10.77 -4.30 0.79
C GLN A 636 -9.57 -3.65 0.16
N MET A 637 -9.28 -4.05 -1.06
CA MET A 637 -8.22 -3.50 -1.86
C MET A 637 -8.82 -2.82 -3.09
N ILE A 638 -8.50 -1.55 -3.28
CA ILE A 638 -8.96 -0.75 -4.41
C ILE A 638 -7.72 -0.35 -5.19
N ILE A 639 -7.64 -0.79 -6.44
CA ILE A 639 -6.53 -0.51 -7.34
C ILE A 639 -7.02 0.49 -8.38
N ARG A 640 -6.32 1.60 -8.51
CA ARG A 640 -6.67 2.68 -9.42
C ARG A 640 -5.48 3.14 -10.25
N VAL A 641 -5.76 3.52 -11.49
CA VAL A 641 -4.82 4.24 -12.35
C VAL A 641 -5.46 5.57 -12.76
N PRO A 642 -4.67 6.66 -12.93
CA PRO A 642 -5.18 7.91 -13.45
C PRO A 642 -5.68 7.74 -14.90
N GLU A 643 -6.76 8.41 -15.24
CA GLU A 643 -7.22 8.51 -16.62
C GLU A 643 -6.17 9.20 -17.51
N PRO A 644 -6.04 8.81 -18.78
CA PRO A 644 -6.90 7.91 -19.57
C PRO A 644 -6.53 6.43 -19.52
N ALA A 645 -5.67 6.01 -18.59
CA ALA A 645 -5.27 4.62 -18.46
C ALA A 645 -6.40 3.74 -17.90
N GLU A 646 -6.43 2.48 -18.30
CA GLU A 646 -7.46 1.52 -17.96
C GLU A 646 -6.85 0.24 -17.38
N ILE A 647 -7.54 -0.36 -16.40
CA ILE A 647 -7.17 -1.64 -15.79
C ILE A 647 -8.34 -2.60 -15.68
N ASN A 648 -9.58 -2.11 -15.76
CA ASN A 648 -10.79 -2.92 -15.69
C ASN A 648 -11.25 -3.30 -17.09
N THR A 649 -11.17 -4.58 -17.43
CA THR A 649 -11.58 -5.14 -18.73
C THR A 649 -12.91 -5.86 -18.67
N THR A 650 -13.60 -5.87 -17.54
CA THR A 650 -14.85 -6.62 -17.34
C THR A 650 -16.04 -5.96 -18.04
N GLY A 651 -15.94 -4.67 -18.38
CA GLY A 651 -17.03 -3.89 -18.97
C GLY A 651 -18.09 -3.44 -17.96
N GLU A 652 -17.89 -3.76 -16.68
CA GLU A 652 -18.72 -3.29 -15.58
C GLU A 652 -17.93 -2.29 -14.73
N GLY A 653 -18.53 -1.15 -14.44
CA GLY A 653 -17.93 -0.10 -13.63
C GLY A 653 -16.87 0.74 -14.36
N PRO A 654 -16.16 1.61 -13.62
CA PRO A 654 -15.10 2.45 -14.16
C PRO A 654 -13.96 1.63 -14.74
N THR A 655 -13.43 2.02 -15.90
CA THR A 655 -12.35 1.29 -16.59
C THR A 655 -11.01 1.42 -15.87
N ASN A 656 -10.84 2.44 -15.06
CA ASN A 656 -9.60 2.77 -14.35
C ASN A 656 -9.53 2.24 -12.91
N ILE A 657 -10.54 1.48 -12.45
CA ILE A 657 -10.62 0.95 -11.08
C ILE A 657 -10.88 -0.55 -11.08
N ILE A 658 -10.16 -1.28 -10.25
CA ILE A 658 -10.44 -2.67 -9.90
C ILE A 658 -10.54 -2.78 -8.38
N VAL A 659 -11.52 -3.52 -7.92
CA VAL A 659 -11.71 -3.82 -6.51
C VAL A 659 -11.34 -5.27 -6.23
N GLY A 660 -10.68 -5.49 -5.10
CA GLY A 660 -10.23 -6.79 -4.65
C GLY A 660 -10.24 -6.91 -3.13
N THR A 661 -9.69 -7.99 -2.63
CA THR A 661 -9.62 -8.26 -1.19
C THR A 661 -8.22 -8.74 -0.79
N ALA A 662 -7.81 -8.42 0.43
CA ALA A 662 -6.64 -8.99 1.08
C ALA A 662 -7.09 -9.54 2.45
N ARG A 663 -6.84 -10.83 2.69
CA ARG A 663 -7.19 -11.52 3.94
C ARG A 663 -5.93 -11.88 4.69
N PHE A 664 -6.00 -11.72 6.01
CA PHE A 664 -4.90 -12.03 6.92
C PHE A 664 -5.36 -13.04 7.95
N ASN A 665 -4.45 -13.89 8.36
CA ASN A 665 -4.65 -14.83 9.46
C ASN A 665 -4.67 -14.09 10.81
N ASN A 666 -4.99 -14.79 11.88
CA ASN A 666 -5.01 -14.23 13.24
C ASN A 666 -3.62 -13.83 13.77
N ASP A 667 -2.55 -14.36 13.18
CA ASP A 667 -1.15 -14.00 13.49
C ASP A 667 -0.67 -12.77 12.67
N GLY A 668 -1.51 -12.24 11.78
CA GLY A 668 -1.21 -11.10 10.92
C GLY A 668 -0.50 -11.46 9.61
N SER A 669 -0.19 -12.73 9.35
CA SER A 669 0.35 -13.18 8.07
C SER A 669 -0.69 -13.11 6.96
N LEU A 670 -0.25 -12.92 5.72
CA LEU A 670 -1.13 -12.87 4.56
C LEU A 670 -1.76 -14.24 4.29
N ALA A 671 -3.09 -14.33 4.32
CA ALA A 671 -3.79 -15.58 3.98
C ALA A 671 -4.02 -15.70 2.46
N ASN A 672 -4.61 -14.68 1.85
CA ASN A 672 -4.88 -14.63 0.41
C ASN A 672 -5.18 -13.19 -0.03
N TYR A 673 -5.07 -12.93 -1.34
CA TYR A 673 -5.50 -11.66 -1.93
C TYR A 673 -6.00 -11.88 -3.36
N THR A 674 -6.86 -10.97 -3.81
CA THR A 674 -7.38 -10.90 -5.18
C THR A 674 -7.49 -9.42 -5.59
N PRO A 675 -7.27 -9.08 -6.88
CA PRO A 675 -6.78 -9.91 -7.97
C PRO A 675 -5.27 -10.20 -7.85
N LYS A 676 -4.80 -11.26 -8.50
CA LYS A 676 -3.36 -11.58 -8.58
C LYS A 676 -2.69 -10.98 -9.83
N THR A 677 -3.50 -10.62 -10.80
CA THR A 677 -3.05 -10.02 -12.06
C THR A 677 -4.02 -8.93 -12.48
N ILE A 678 -3.50 -7.89 -13.10
CA ILE A 678 -4.28 -6.82 -13.73
C ILE A 678 -3.87 -6.68 -15.20
N ASN A 679 -4.81 -6.25 -16.05
CA ASN A 679 -4.56 -5.94 -17.45
C ASN A 679 -4.52 -4.42 -17.61
N PHE A 680 -3.34 -3.88 -17.82
CA PHE A 680 -3.12 -2.45 -17.90
C PHE A 680 -3.09 -1.98 -19.35
N SER A 681 -3.88 -0.95 -19.65
CA SER A 681 -3.91 -0.27 -20.96
C SER A 681 -3.66 1.21 -20.73
N PRO A 682 -2.49 1.74 -21.11
CA PRO A 682 -2.12 3.13 -20.80
C PRO A 682 -2.82 4.18 -21.67
N ASN A 683 -3.36 3.78 -22.83
CA ASN A 683 -4.07 4.66 -23.80
C ASN A 683 -3.26 5.90 -24.26
N ASN A 684 -1.93 5.80 -24.22
CA ASN A 684 -0.98 6.85 -24.65
C ASN A 684 -0.23 6.49 -25.95
N GLY A 685 -0.68 5.44 -26.65
CA GLY A 685 -0.02 4.89 -27.83
C GLY A 685 0.90 3.70 -27.54
N ALA A 686 1.10 3.34 -26.29
CA ALA A 686 1.77 2.11 -25.90
C ALA A 686 0.87 0.87 -26.12
N ALA A 687 1.46 -0.31 -26.09
CA ALA A 687 0.72 -1.56 -26.29
C ALA A 687 -0.36 -1.74 -25.21
N PRO A 688 -1.62 -1.99 -25.60
CA PRO A 688 -2.72 -2.24 -24.68
C PRO A 688 -2.63 -3.64 -24.03
N ASN A 689 -3.45 -3.87 -23.00
CA ASN A 689 -3.59 -5.18 -22.33
C ASN A 689 -2.28 -5.76 -21.78
N GLN A 690 -1.43 -4.89 -21.25
CA GLN A 690 -0.23 -5.32 -20.55
C GLN A 690 -0.62 -6.07 -19.27
N GLN A 691 -0.31 -7.34 -19.21
CA GLN A 691 -0.56 -8.14 -18.02
C GLN A 691 0.50 -7.86 -16.96
N ILE A 692 0.08 -7.45 -15.77
CA ILE A 692 0.93 -7.16 -14.62
C ILE A 692 0.51 -8.08 -13.48
N LYS A 693 1.44 -8.87 -12.99
CA LYS A 693 1.28 -9.70 -11.80
C LYS A 693 1.48 -8.84 -10.56
N LEU A 694 0.55 -8.90 -9.63
CA LEU A 694 0.66 -8.30 -8.32
C LEU A 694 1.29 -9.31 -7.36
N SER A 695 2.41 -8.96 -6.74
CA SER A 695 3.14 -9.82 -5.81
C SER A 695 3.12 -9.17 -4.42
N PHE A 696 2.09 -9.52 -3.67
CA PHE A 696 1.84 -8.93 -2.33
C PHE A 696 2.28 -9.85 -1.19
N GLY A 697 2.92 -10.94 -1.50
CA GLY A 697 3.47 -11.89 -0.53
C GLY A 697 2.96 -13.31 -0.74
N THR A 698 3.59 -14.23 -0.01
CA THR A 698 3.26 -15.66 -0.03
C THR A 698 2.24 -15.98 1.06
N SER A 699 1.25 -16.80 0.76
CA SER A 699 0.24 -17.24 1.72
C SER A 699 0.87 -17.90 2.94
N GLY A 700 0.48 -17.48 4.15
CA GLY A 700 1.02 -17.94 5.42
C GLY A 700 2.40 -17.37 5.77
N SER A 701 2.86 -16.34 5.08
CA SER A 701 4.18 -15.74 5.26
C SER A 701 4.08 -14.23 5.55
N ASN A 702 5.18 -13.66 6.06
CA ASN A 702 5.32 -12.24 6.35
C ASN A 702 6.26 -11.54 5.35
N ASP A 703 6.42 -12.11 4.15
CA ASP A 703 7.35 -11.63 3.13
C ASP A 703 6.82 -10.47 2.26
N GLY A 704 5.55 -10.11 2.41
CA GLY A 704 4.87 -9.06 1.66
C GLY A 704 3.98 -8.17 2.51
N LEU A 705 2.67 -8.25 2.31
CA LEU A 705 1.69 -7.58 3.16
C LEU A 705 1.57 -8.31 4.49
N VAL A 706 1.51 -7.53 5.56
CA VAL A 706 1.23 -8.00 6.92
C VAL A 706 0.18 -7.12 7.58
N SER A 707 -0.56 -7.65 8.52
CA SER A 707 -1.56 -6.90 9.28
C SER A 707 -1.24 -6.99 10.78
N SER A 708 -0.73 -5.92 11.36
CA SER A 708 -0.33 -5.89 12.77
C SER A 708 -0.89 -4.67 13.50
N ASN A 709 -0.67 -4.60 14.81
CA ASN A 709 -1.06 -3.45 15.64
C ASN A 709 -0.05 -2.28 15.55
N SER A 710 0.77 -2.24 14.51
CA SER A 710 1.70 -1.14 14.24
C SER A 710 1.13 -0.20 13.19
N ALA A 711 1.64 1.03 13.13
CA ALA A 711 1.22 2.00 12.11
C ALA A 711 1.30 1.44 10.69
N SER A 712 0.34 1.81 9.85
CA SER A 712 0.36 1.42 8.44
C SER A 712 1.53 2.08 7.75
N THR A 713 2.42 1.29 7.16
CA THR A 713 3.64 1.78 6.50
C THR A 713 3.97 0.94 5.28
N LEU A 714 4.45 1.61 4.23
CA LEU A 714 5.07 0.97 3.08
C LEU A 714 6.55 0.73 3.41
N THR A 715 6.98 -0.52 3.46
CA THR A 715 8.36 -0.90 3.80
C THR A 715 9.20 -1.23 2.57
N GLY A 716 8.56 -1.50 1.46
CA GLY A 716 9.25 -1.76 0.20
C GLY A 716 8.32 -1.89 -0.98
N GLN A 717 8.83 -1.49 -2.14
CA GLN A 717 8.18 -1.72 -3.43
C GLN A 717 9.24 -2.10 -4.45
N ALA A 718 8.87 -2.90 -5.42
CA ALA A 718 9.71 -3.29 -6.52
C ALA A 718 8.90 -3.46 -7.80
N THR A 719 9.49 -3.09 -8.92
CA THR A 719 8.98 -3.35 -10.27
C THR A 719 10.12 -3.80 -11.16
N ASP A 720 9.84 -4.69 -12.06
CA ASP A 720 10.77 -5.17 -13.09
C ASP A 720 10.85 -4.23 -14.29
N GLY A 721 9.84 -3.38 -14.49
CA GLY A 721 9.84 -2.38 -15.56
C GLY A 721 10.80 -1.21 -15.31
N TYR A 722 11.20 -0.57 -16.40
CA TYR A 722 12.04 0.63 -16.37
C TYR A 722 11.91 1.44 -17.67
N THR A 723 12.23 2.72 -17.58
CA THR A 723 12.33 3.59 -18.74
C THR A 723 13.64 3.35 -19.48
N SER A 724 13.69 3.71 -20.74
CA SER A 724 14.91 3.68 -21.54
C SER A 724 16.04 4.49 -20.88
N GLY A 725 17.27 4.13 -21.15
CA GLY A 725 18.42 4.81 -20.57
C GLY A 725 19.68 4.70 -21.42
N ASN A 726 20.55 5.70 -21.35
CA ASN A 726 21.86 5.68 -21.97
C ASN A 726 22.93 5.23 -20.98
N LEU A 727 23.93 4.51 -21.44
CA LEU A 727 25.07 4.12 -20.63
C LEU A 727 25.81 5.36 -20.13
N LYS A 728 26.19 5.35 -18.86
CA LYS A 728 27.10 6.32 -18.29
C LYS A 728 28.54 5.82 -18.45
N PRO A 729 29.37 6.43 -19.27
CA PRO A 729 30.71 5.92 -19.57
C PRO A 729 31.61 5.78 -18.33
N ASP A 730 31.48 6.69 -17.37
CA ASP A 730 32.30 6.72 -16.15
C ASP A 730 31.82 5.75 -15.06
N ALA A 731 30.69 5.08 -15.28
CA ALA A 731 30.07 4.21 -14.29
C ALA A 731 30.16 2.72 -14.65
N ILE A 732 31.19 2.38 -15.45
CA ILE A 732 31.49 0.98 -15.81
C ILE A 732 32.35 0.37 -14.71
N ARG A 733 31.98 -0.82 -14.27
CA ARG A 733 32.73 -1.59 -13.26
C ARG A 733 32.74 -3.07 -13.60
N VAL A 734 33.70 -3.79 -13.08
CA VAL A 734 33.78 -5.26 -13.22
C VAL A 734 33.39 -5.89 -11.89
N ASP A 735 32.66 -6.99 -11.90
CA ASP A 735 32.32 -7.77 -10.70
C ASP A 735 33.27 -8.96 -10.48
N ASP A 736 33.16 -9.65 -9.34
CA ASP A 736 34.00 -10.77 -8.96
C ASP A 736 33.84 -12.00 -9.88
N LYS A 737 32.77 -12.04 -10.67
CA LYS A 737 32.53 -13.08 -11.69
C LYS A 737 33.02 -12.70 -13.08
N GLY A 738 33.61 -11.52 -13.21
CA GLY A 738 34.10 -11.00 -14.48
C GLY A 738 33.03 -10.37 -15.37
N ASN A 739 31.81 -10.11 -14.85
CA ASN A 739 30.83 -9.35 -15.60
C ASN A 739 31.20 -7.88 -15.58
N ILE A 740 31.17 -7.26 -16.73
CA ILE A 740 31.31 -5.81 -16.87
C ILE A 740 29.92 -5.21 -16.71
N LEU A 741 29.73 -4.50 -15.63
CA LEU A 741 28.48 -3.84 -15.27
C LEU A 741 28.49 -2.39 -15.75
N GLY A 742 27.48 -2.03 -16.54
CA GLY A 742 27.23 -0.65 -16.95
C GLY A 742 26.05 -0.07 -16.16
N GLU A 743 26.22 1.10 -15.59
CA GLU A 743 25.13 1.88 -15.02
C GLU A 743 24.55 2.81 -16.08
N PHE A 744 23.20 2.82 -16.17
CA PHE A 744 22.47 3.61 -17.14
C PHE A 744 21.84 4.84 -16.49
N THR A 745 21.46 5.82 -17.31
CA THR A 745 20.85 7.08 -16.83
C THR A 745 19.53 6.89 -16.10
N ASN A 746 18.86 5.75 -16.31
CA ASN A 746 17.64 5.35 -15.59
C ASN A 746 17.91 4.69 -14.23
N GLY A 747 19.18 4.67 -13.78
CA GLY A 747 19.60 4.08 -12.49
C GLY A 747 19.65 2.55 -12.47
N LYS A 748 19.41 1.88 -13.61
CA LYS A 748 19.56 0.44 -13.70
C LYS A 748 21.00 0.08 -14.05
N THR A 749 21.44 -1.08 -13.54
CA THR A 749 22.76 -1.64 -13.81
C THR A 749 22.59 -2.99 -14.48
N PHE A 750 23.20 -3.16 -15.64
CA PHE A 750 23.18 -4.42 -16.40
C PHE A 750 24.59 -4.90 -16.66
N ALA A 751 24.75 -6.21 -16.76
CA ALA A 751 25.98 -6.81 -17.27
C ALA A 751 26.02 -6.65 -18.80
N VAL A 752 26.90 -5.81 -19.29
CA VAL A 752 27.02 -5.49 -20.73
C VAL A 752 27.98 -6.40 -21.45
N ALA A 753 28.94 -6.97 -20.74
CA ALA A 753 29.86 -7.97 -21.24
C ALA A 753 30.42 -8.83 -20.10
N LYS A 754 31.10 -9.90 -20.41
CA LYS A 754 31.78 -10.77 -19.45
C LYS A 754 33.18 -11.09 -19.93
N ILE A 755 34.18 -10.92 -19.09
CA ILE A 755 35.58 -11.19 -19.38
C ILE A 755 35.80 -12.72 -19.42
N ALA A 756 36.44 -13.22 -20.49
CA ALA A 756 36.85 -14.60 -20.58
C ALA A 756 38.16 -14.83 -19.86
N MET A 757 38.22 -15.90 -19.09
CA MET A 757 39.47 -16.39 -18.51
C MET A 757 39.99 -17.60 -19.30
N ALA A 758 41.30 -17.65 -19.42
CA ALA A 758 41.99 -18.73 -20.07
C ALA A 758 42.88 -19.50 -19.09
N SER A 759 43.03 -20.79 -19.29
CA SER A 759 44.01 -21.63 -18.63
C SER A 759 44.74 -22.50 -19.66
N VAL A 760 45.95 -22.90 -19.36
CA VAL A 760 46.73 -23.83 -20.18
C VAL A 760 47.21 -24.98 -19.30
N ALA A 761 47.49 -26.13 -19.92
CA ALA A 761 47.91 -27.29 -19.18
C ALA A 761 49.31 -27.14 -18.53
N ASN A 762 50.18 -26.35 -19.15
CA ASN A 762 51.52 -26.10 -18.63
C ASN A 762 51.88 -24.59 -18.76
N ASN A 763 51.74 -23.84 -17.65
CA ASN A 763 52.05 -22.42 -17.59
C ASN A 763 53.53 -22.12 -17.91
N SER A 764 54.48 -23.03 -17.56
CA SER A 764 55.91 -22.84 -17.79
C SER A 764 56.29 -22.96 -19.26
N GLY A 765 55.40 -23.52 -20.08
CA GLY A 765 55.59 -23.64 -21.53
C GLY A 765 55.16 -22.42 -22.33
N LEU A 766 54.66 -21.35 -21.70
CA LEU A 766 54.27 -20.12 -22.37
C LEU A 766 55.49 -19.27 -22.77
N GLU A 767 55.45 -18.70 -23.97
CA GLU A 767 56.46 -17.78 -24.51
C GLU A 767 56.03 -16.32 -24.26
N GLU A 768 56.92 -15.54 -23.69
CA GLU A 768 56.69 -14.07 -23.52
C GLU A 768 57.08 -13.34 -24.79
N ILE A 769 56.19 -12.49 -25.26
CA ILE A 769 56.42 -11.65 -26.45
C ILE A 769 56.61 -10.15 -26.12
N GLY A 770 56.67 -9.79 -24.82
CA GLY A 770 56.77 -8.41 -24.32
C GLY A 770 55.42 -7.88 -23.82
N GLY A 771 55.49 -6.75 -23.06
CA GLY A 771 54.27 -6.17 -22.52
C GLY A 771 53.47 -7.06 -21.57
N ASN A 772 54.10 -8.03 -20.89
CA ASN A 772 53.43 -9.05 -20.04
C ASN A 772 52.43 -9.90 -20.78
N LEU A 773 52.64 -10.09 -22.12
CA LEU A 773 51.82 -10.94 -22.95
C LEU A 773 52.53 -12.30 -23.16
N PHE A 774 51.76 -13.34 -23.07
CA PHE A 774 52.21 -14.73 -23.26
C PHE A 774 51.53 -15.34 -24.47
N LYS A 775 52.32 -16.01 -25.29
CA LYS A 775 51.83 -16.81 -26.41
C LYS A 775 51.89 -18.30 -26.07
N VAL A 776 50.90 -19.03 -26.51
CA VAL A 776 50.89 -20.49 -26.37
C VAL A 776 51.93 -21.12 -27.28
N THR A 777 52.57 -22.16 -26.81
CA THR A 777 53.53 -22.99 -27.55
C THR A 777 53.08 -24.45 -27.61
N ALA A 778 53.78 -25.29 -28.37
CA ALA A 778 53.50 -26.73 -28.40
C ALA A 778 53.62 -27.39 -27.01
N ASN A 779 54.40 -26.80 -26.08
CA ASN A 779 54.61 -27.36 -24.74
C ASN A 779 53.65 -26.78 -23.68
N SER A 780 52.97 -25.68 -23.94
CA SER A 780 51.97 -25.12 -23.03
C SER A 780 50.61 -25.84 -23.12
N GLY A 781 50.34 -26.49 -24.25
CA GLY A 781 49.05 -27.03 -24.58
C GLY A 781 48.09 -25.98 -25.13
N ASN A 782 46.87 -26.39 -25.44
CA ASN A 782 45.84 -25.51 -25.99
C ASN A 782 45.23 -24.63 -24.89
N ILE A 783 44.74 -23.50 -25.29
CA ILE A 783 43.97 -22.58 -24.41
C ILE A 783 42.63 -23.24 -24.08
N VAL A 784 42.30 -23.33 -22.80
CA VAL A 784 40.99 -23.73 -22.31
C VAL A 784 40.30 -22.48 -21.76
N VAL A 785 39.28 -22.04 -22.47
CA VAL A 785 38.53 -20.82 -22.11
C VAL A 785 37.34 -21.14 -21.24
N GLY A 786 36.97 -20.21 -20.37
CA GLY A 786 35.78 -20.32 -19.56
C GLY A 786 35.62 -19.11 -18.59
N GLU A 787 34.66 -19.26 -17.71
CA GLU A 787 34.34 -18.21 -16.74
C GLU A 787 35.27 -18.23 -15.53
N ALA A 788 35.36 -17.12 -14.84
CA ALA A 788 36.01 -17.00 -13.53
C ALA A 788 35.38 -17.92 -12.49
N GLY A 789 36.25 -18.53 -11.64
CA GLY A 789 35.79 -19.46 -10.58
C GLY A 789 35.35 -20.84 -11.07
N THR A 790 35.49 -21.15 -12.36
CA THR A 790 35.11 -22.45 -12.94
C THR A 790 36.28 -23.24 -13.52
N GLY A 791 36.21 -24.57 -13.49
CA GLY A 791 37.21 -25.42 -14.16
C GLY A 791 38.64 -25.21 -13.66
N GLY A 792 38.85 -24.88 -12.41
CA GLY A 792 40.18 -24.63 -11.82
C GLY A 792 40.76 -23.23 -12.10
N ARG A 793 40.00 -22.36 -12.76
CA ARG A 793 40.32 -20.93 -12.90
C ARG A 793 40.00 -20.15 -11.63
N GLY A 794 40.86 -19.20 -11.32
CA GLY A 794 40.70 -18.30 -10.16
C GLY A 794 39.48 -17.37 -10.29
N GLU A 795 39.16 -16.73 -9.20
CA GLU A 795 38.15 -15.68 -9.14
C GLU A 795 38.76 -14.34 -9.53
N MET A 796 37.95 -13.40 -9.99
CA MET A 796 38.38 -12.04 -10.22
C MET A 796 38.22 -11.21 -8.96
N LYS A 797 39.14 -10.29 -8.72
CA LYS A 797 39.06 -9.27 -7.68
C LYS A 797 39.00 -7.91 -8.33
N THR A 798 37.96 -7.17 -8.04
CA THR A 798 37.65 -5.88 -8.65
C THR A 798 38.42 -4.74 -8.00
N SER A 799 38.62 -3.65 -8.72
CA SER A 799 39.37 -2.47 -8.26
C SER A 799 40.71 -2.88 -7.65
N ALA A 800 41.41 -3.79 -8.30
CA ALA A 800 42.67 -4.32 -7.82
C ALA A 800 43.58 -4.76 -8.99
N LEU A 801 44.86 -4.69 -8.77
CA LEU A 801 45.88 -5.17 -9.71
C LEU A 801 46.79 -6.19 -9.05
N GLU A 802 47.19 -7.20 -9.79
CA GLU A 802 48.22 -8.13 -9.38
C GLU A 802 49.58 -7.51 -9.60
N MET A 803 50.34 -7.33 -8.52
CA MET A 803 51.72 -6.80 -8.56
C MET A 803 52.68 -7.90 -8.97
N SER A 804 53.90 -7.50 -9.32
CA SER A 804 54.99 -8.45 -9.57
C SER A 804 55.18 -9.43 -8.41
N ASN A 805 55.42 -10.70 -8.71
CA ASN A 805 55.74 -11.71 -7.69
C ASN A 805 57.26 -11.74 -7.34
N VAL A 806 58.04 -10.74 -7.79
CA VAL A 806 59.43 -10.58 -7.49
C VAL A 806 59.63 -10.12 -6.07
N ASP A 807 60.37 -10.87 -5.28
CA ASP A 807 60.88 -10.40 -3.97
C ASP A 807 62.22 -9.70 -4.18
N LEU A 808 62.25 -8.36 -3.99
CA LEU A 808 63.43 -7.54 -4.18
C LEU A 808 64.60 -7.97 -3.31
N SER A 809 64.34 -8.31 -2.04
CA SER A 809 65.39 -8.71 -1.11
C SER A 809 66.06 -10.04 -1.53
N ARG A 810 65.26 -10.99 -1.95
CA ARG A 810 65.70 -12.28 -2.47
C ARG A 810 66.46 -12.08 -3.77
N SER A 811 65.93 -11.32 -4.71
CA SER A 811 66.53 -11.05 -6.02
C SER A 811 67.88 -10.34 -5.92
N LEU A 812 67.99 -9.34 -5.01
CA LEU A 812 69.29 -8.70 -4.74
C LEU A 812 70.29 -9.68 -4.11
N THR A 813 69.86 -10.55 -3.23
CA THR A 813 70.72 -11.60 -2.65
C THR A 813 71.22 -12.60 -3.69
N GLU A 814 70.29 -13.05 -4.57
CA GLU A 814 70.63 -13.96 -5.68
C GLU A 814 71.60 -13.29 -6.69
N LEU A 815 71.36 -11.99 -6.97
CA LEU A 815 72.27 -11.23 -7.83
C LEU A 815 73.67 -11.14 -7.24
N ILE A 816 73.85 -10.94 -5.91
CA ILE A 816 75.13 -10.96 -5.26
C ILE A 816 75.81 -12.33 -5.36
N ILE A 817 75.05 -13.42 -5.20
CA ILE A 817 75.55 -14.77 -5.31
C ILE A 817 76.01 -15.05 -6.75
N ILE A 818 75.21 -14.65 -7.74
CA ILE A 818 75.52 -14.78 -9.17
C ILE A 818 76.80 -13.97 -9.52
N GLN A 819 76.91 -12.71 -9.02
CA GLN A 819 78.08 -11.88 -9.20
C GLN A 819 79.33 -12.52 -8.60
N ARG A 820 79.24 -13.08 -7.37
CA ARG A 820 80.32 -13.79 -6.71
C ARG A 820 80.68 -15.07 -7.50
N GLY A 821 79.71 -15.80 -7.99
CA GLY A 821 79.95 -16.96 -8.87
C GLY A 821 80.65 -16.57 -10.18
N TYR A 822 80.24 -15.44 -10.79
CA TYR A 822 80.93 -14.88 -11.96
C TYR A 822 82.38 -14.52 -11.64
N GLN A 823 82.64 -13.81 -10.56
CA GLN A 823 83.96 -13.43 -10.08
C GLN A 823 84.84 -14.65 -9.81
N ALA A 824 84.26 -15.69 -9.17
CA ALA A 824 84.97 -16.92 -8.88
C ALA A 824 85.41 -17.66 -10.19
N ASN A 825 84.50 -17.78 -11.16
CA ASN A 825 84.79 -18.38 -12.44
C ASN A 825 85.79 -17.54 -13.24
N SER A 826 85.76 -16.23 -13.21
CA SER A 826 86.78 -15.34 -13.75
C SER A 826 88.14 -15.56 -13.11
N LYS A 827 88.18 -15.71 -11.76
CA LYS A 827 89.43 -16.01 -11.06
C LYS A 827 89.98 -17.39 -11.45
N THR A 828 89.10 -18.36 -11.65
CA THR A 828 89.50 -19.70 -12.11
C THR A 828 90.20 -19.61 -13.50
N ILE A 829 89.69 -18.79 -14.40
CA ILE A 829 90.28 -18.56 -15.72
C ILE A 829 91.65 -17.91 -15.59
N SER A 830 91.72 -16.78 -14.83
CA SER A 830 92.99 -16.07 -14.64
C SER A 830 94.02 -16.88 -13.93
N THR A 831 93.66 -17.71 -12.94
CA THR A 831 94.56 -18.60 -12.28
C THR A 831 95.02 -19.72 -13.26
N SER A 832 94.11 -20.24 -14.09
CA SER A 832 94.47 -21.31 -15.09
C SER A 832 95.38 -20.67 -16.15
N ASP A 833 95.18 -19.44 -16.55
CA ASP A 833 96.12 -18.76 -17.50
C ASP A 833 97.46 -18.49 -16.88
N GLN A 834 97.57 -18.05 -15.64
CA GLN A 834 98.79 -17.94 -14.91
C GLN A 834 99.57 -19.23 -14.81
N MET A 835 98.85 -20.32 -14.55
CA MET A 835 99.43 -21.65 -14.50
C MET A 835 99.96 -22.12 -15.91
N LEU A 836 99.20 -21.73 -16.98
CA LEU A 836 99.62 -21.96 -18.34
C LEU A 836 100.90 -21.18 -18.70
N GLN A 837 100.95 -19.89 -18.33
CA GLN A 837 102.07 -19.01 -18.51
C GLN A 837 103.31 -19.52 -17.77
N THR A 838 103.10 -19.98 -16.50
CA THR A 838 104.21 -20.53 -15.71
C THR A 838 104.68 -21.88 -16.35
N LEU A 839 103.79 -22.71 -16.88
CA LEU A 839 104.16 -23.91 -17.57
C LEU A 839 104.93 -23.67 -18.86
N ILE A 840 104.53 -22.61 -19.60
CA ILE A 840 105.28 -22.23 -20.82
C ILE A 840 106.67 -21.74 -20.45
N GLN A 841 106.82 -20.95 -19.40
CA GLN A 841 108.13 -20.46 -18.87
C GLN A 841 108.95 -21.57 -18.34
N LEU A 842 108.46 -22.63 -17.78
CA LEU A 842 109.22 -23.87 -17.40
C LEU A 842 109.66 -24.70 -18.55
N LYS A 843 109.21 -24.52 -19.74
CA LYS A 843 109.56 -25.25 -20.98
C LYS A 843 110.65 -24.47 -21.81
N GLN A 844 110.93 -23.17 -21.43
CA GLN A 844 112.11 -22.47 -21.93
C GLN A 844 113.25 -22.75 -21.01
#